data_3586539ed33e1417dfda7f0dd843a922
#
_entry.id   3586539ed33e1417dfda7f0dd843a922
#
_cell.length_a   1.000
_cell.length_b   1.000
_cell.length_c   1.000
_cell.angle_alpha   90.00
_cell.angle_beta   90.00
_cell.angle_gamma   90.00
#
_symmetry.space_group_name_H-M   'P 1'
#
loop_
_entity.id
_entity.type
_entity.pdbx_description
1 polymer ?
#
loop_
_entity_poly.entity_id
_entity_poly.type
_entity_poly.pdbx_seq_one_letter_code
_entity_poly.pdbx_strand_id
1 'polypeptide(L)'
;MKRFALLLCLLPISLFAQERNTEEDVQQLKAKIAASEKDKKLVWMDSLAEYMITYTSVQSDSIFKETVSYALQVDSLRIATWHTANLIFIQNNEKGAPAKGKELFLNFLPKVQTHSFDQAASKFYIEGADSHYFLDEHEEAIRFYDSAIVKAIKAKDKRFEGLAKLYKGGSLSFAGEFAEASKILQEAAAIFSETKDSSNILGAKNSLAILYSQNAFFEEAEKERTEAIELAKKMGNNGQLISLYYNAATDARKQGNDKERIQYLKLAIASNEKISRNQFFKAPLYSAMAIAYAQADSLTLAESYLEKMENEVADLEGRNRETYVEALKNFEFAKGSYGRALRYGKEHLEIERSGSHYEEVQEAEKFLADVYERMGNKSAAYDHFKKFEAIKDSLGNAQKIKGLSYYQTLYETEKRDATIEAQQDDIALLDAENRLKNQWIVFGGIGLLLSFGGVLLFRSRRSAEKKRMMQERFSQDLIKAQEEERTRVARELHDSVGQKLMLLTKRTKSSGDPDMETLAGTTLEELRSISRGLHPAALERLGVTRAIESLVNEVDANTPIFFTNEIDNIDDAIPTTEALHLYRIVQEVLSNMVKHAEAKAASVVIEREGKAIHATIKDNGKGFLYSEKMNLNTSLGMKTLMERAKILHSKLAIDSAPNKGTTVKLTIPLP
;
A
#
# COMPACT_ATOMS: atom_id res chain seq x y z
N MET A 1 -14.37 -46.93 17.57
CA MET A 1 -14.75 -45.55 17.91
C MET A 1 -13.78 -44.46 17.34
N LYS A 2 -12.45 -44.66 17.31
CA LYS A 2 -11.52 -43.69 16.68
C LYS A 2 -11.86 -43.36 15.22
N ARG A 3 -12.29 -44.29 14.41
CA ARG A 3 -12.76 -44.03 13.03
C ARG A 3 -14.08 -43.28 12.96
N PHE A 4 -14.90 -43.33 14.00
CA PHE A 4 -16.23 -42.72 14.02
C PHE A 4 -16.17 -41.19 14.29
N ALA A 5 -15.28 -40.75 15.16
CA ALA A 5 -15.20 -39.34 15.57
C ALA A 5 -14.58 -38.47 14.48
N LEU A 6 -13.62 -38.97 13.70
CA LEU A 6 -12.94 -38.18 12.65
C LEU A 6 -13.63 -38.25 11.27
N LEU A 7 -14.33 -39.32 10.96
CA LEU A 7 -15.12 -39.43 9.71
C LEU A 7 -16.21 -38.35 9.62
N LEU A 8 -16.63 -37.81 10.75
CA LEU A 8 -17.66 -36.77 10.84
C LEU A 8 -17.19 -35.34 10.56
N CYS A 9 -15.88 -35.11 10.58
CA CYS A 9 -15.32 -33.82 10.17
C CYS A 9 -15.30 -33.65 8.63
N LEU A 10 -15.47 -34.77 7.88
CA LEU A 10 -15.26 -34.82 6.43
C LEU A 10 -16.56 -34.82 5.60
N LEU A 11 -17.74 -34.73 6.23
CA LEU A 11 -18.98 -34.62 5.45
C LEU A 11 -19.08 -33.26 4.81
N PRO A 12 -19.04 -33.17 3.48
CA PRO A 12 -19.22 -31.88 2.80
C PRO A 12 -20.63 -31.36 3.09
N ILE A 13 -20.71 -30.04 3.17
CA ILE A 13 -21.92 -29.21 3.39
C ILE A 13 -22.83 -29.29 2.15
N SER A 14 -23.24 -30.44 1.71
CA SER A 14 -24.13 -30.59 0.56
C SER A 14 -25.63 -30.71 0.93
N LEU A 15 -26.03 -30.39 2.18
CA LEU A 15 -27.40 -30.62 2.67
C LEU A 15 -28.32 -29.37 2.66
N PHE A 16 -27.93 -28.28 2.03
CA PHE A 16 -28.83 -27.14 1.74
C PHE A 16 -28.93 -26.90 0.23
N ALA A 17 -29.23 -27.91 -0.58
CA ALA A 17 -29.75 -27.67 -1.90
C ALA A 17 -31.25 -27.31 -1.75
N GLN A 18 -31.61 -26.04 -1.96
CA GLN A 18 -32.94 -25.70 -2.44
C GLN A 18 -33.30 -26.70 -3.55
N GLU A 19 -34.55 -27.18 -3.60
CA GLU A 19 -35.09 -27.96 -4.74
C GLU A 19 -34.94 -27.13 -6.03
N ARG A 20 -33.74 -27.10 -6.60
CA ARG A 20 -33.49 -26.72 -7.99
C ARG A 20 -33.81 -27.94 -8.85
N ASN A 21 -34.33 -27.68 -10.01
CA ASN A 21 -34.58 -28.76 -10.99
C ASN A 21 -33.21 -29.23 -11.55
N THR A 22 -32.49 -29.99 -10.70
CA THR A 22 -31.11 -30.43 -10.95
C THR A 22 -30.96 -31.24 -12.23
N GLU A 23 -32.04 -31.90 -12.67
CA GLU A 23 -32.05 -32.69 -13.88
C GLU A 23 -32.08 -31.80 -15.14
N GLU A 24 -32.81 -30.72 -15.11
CA GLU A 24 -32.86 -29.75 -16.21
C GLU A 24 -31.54 -29.01 -16.40
N ASP A 25 -30.91 -28.57 -15.32
CA ASP A 25 -29.58 -27.91 -15.36
C ASP A 25 -28.51 -28.85 -15.95
N VAL A 26 -28.52 -30.13 -15.55
CA VAL A 26 -27.59 -31.13 -16.08
C VAL A 26 -27.85 -31.38 -17.58
N GLN A 27 -29.11 -31.46 -18.03
CA GLN A 27 -29.44 -31.61 -19.45
C GLN A 27 -29.02 -30.42 -20.28
N GLN A 28 -29.19 -29.21 -19.78
CA GLN A 28 -28.73 -27.97 -20.44
C GLN A 28 -27.21 -27.97 -20.60
N LEU A 29 -26.45 -28.32 -19.56
CA LEU A 29 -24.99 -28.42 -19.63
C LEU A 29 -24.55 -29.50 -20.63
N LYS A 30 -25.17 -30.65 -20.65
CA LYS A 30 -24.91 -31.72 -21.64
C LYS A 30 -25.19 -31.28 -23.07
N ALA A 31 -26.24 -30.52 -23.30
CA ALA A 31 -26.56 -29.98 -24.63
C ALA A 31 -25.48 -28.97 -25.08
N LYS A 32 -24.99 -28.09 -24.17
CA LYS A 32 -23.89 -27.17 -24.45
C LYS A 32 -22.58 -27.88 -24.77
N ILE A 33 -22.29 -28.98 -24.08
CA ILE A 33 -21.12 -29.82 -24.35
C ILE A 33 -21.21 -30.45 -25.74
N ALA A 34 -22.36 -30.98 -26.14
CA ALA A 34 -22.60 -31.58 -27.43
C ALA A 34 -22.49 -30.56 -28.59
N ALA A 35 -22.87 -29.29 -28.34
CA ALA A 35 -22.83 -28.19 -29.32
C ALA A 35 -21.47 -27.47 -29.38
N SER A 36 -20.46 -27.87 -28.59
CA SER A 36 -19.19 -27.18 -28.47
C SER A 36 -17.98 -28.05 -28.83
N GLU A 37 -16.91 -27.45 -29.28
CA GLU A 37 -15.64 -28.11 -29.61
C GLU A 37 -14.45 -27.48 -28.87
N LYS A 38 -13.35 -28.24 -28.78
CA LYS A 38 -12.07 -27.82 -28.19
C LYS A 38 -12.24 -27.17 -26.79
N ASP A 39 -11.67 -26.00 -26.62
CA ASP A 39 -11.63 -25.30 -25.33
C ASP A 39 -13.02 -24.98 -24.79
N LYS A 40 -13.98 -24.61 -25.66
CA LYS A 40 -15.37 -24.36 -25.25
C LYS A 40 -16.05 -25.61 -24.71
N LYS A 41 -15.79 -26.76 -25.33
CA LYS A 41 -16.32 -28.04 -24.86
C LYS A 41 -15.74 -28.37 -23.46
N LEU A 42 -14.43 -28.16 -23.28
CA LEU A 42 -13.80 -28.36 -21.97
C LEU A 42 -14.38 -27.47 -20.87
N VAL A 43 -14.66 -26.20 -21.16
CA VAL A 43 -15.30 -25.27 -20.19
C VAL A 43 -16.67 -25.78 -19.74
N TRP A 44 -17.48 -26.32 -20.64
CA TRP A 44 -18.77 -26.87 -20.26
C TRP A 44 -18.67 -28.21 -19.55
N MET A 45 -17.68 -29.03 -19.88
CA MET A 45 -17.40 -30.30 -19.15
C MET A 45 -16.93 -30.02 -17.72
N ASP A 46 -16.03 -29.02 -17.54
CA ASP A 46 -15.58 -28.52 -16.25
C ASP A 46 -16.78 -28.02 -15.41
N SER A 47 -17.63 -27.17 -16.02
CA SER A 47 -18.84 -26.66 -15.39
C SER A 47 -19.83 -27.75 -14.97
N LEU A 48 -20.01 -28.81 -15.79
CA LEU A 48 -20.87 -29.93 -15.46
C LEU A 48 -20.28 -30.76 -14.30
N ALA A 49 -18.98 -31.00 -14.33
CA ALA A 49 -18.31 -31.76 -13.28
C ALA A 49 -18.38 -31.02 -11.92
N GLU A 50 -18.14 -29.69 -11.90
CA GLU A 50 -18.30 -28.87 -10.70
C GLU A 50 -19.75 -28.82 -10.21
N TYR A 51 -20.71 -28.71 -11.11
CA TYR A 51 -22.13 -28.79 -10.76
C TYR A 51 -22.48 -30.12 -10.10
N MET A 52 -22.00 -31.22 -10.67
CA MET A 52 -22.26 -32.57 -10.16
C MET A 52 -21.72 -32.76 -8.75
N ILE A 53 -20.49 -32.36 -8.49
CA ILE A 53 -19.89 -32.50 -7.14
C ILE A 53 -20.53 -31.60 -6.09
N THR A 54 -21.09 -30.48 -6.51
CA THR A 54 -21.67 -29.48 -5.59
C THR A 54 -23.14 -29.74 -5.26
N TYR A 55 -23.94 -30.17 -6.23
CA TYR A 55 -25.41 -30.17 -6.13
C TYR A 55 -26.06 -31.53 -6.28
N THR A 56 -25.33 -32.57 -6.64
CA THR A 56 -25.91 -33.88 -6.84
C THR A 56 -25.25 -34.91 -5.94
N SER A 57 -26.07 -35.84 -5.41
CA SER A 57 -25.58 -37.02 -4.70
C SER A 57 -25.32 -38.22 -5.67
N VAL A 58 -25.17 -37.94 -6.97
CA VAL A 58 -25.06 -38.98 -7.99
C VAL A 58 -23.62 -39.43 -8.15
N GLN A 59 -23.37 -40.67 -7.85
CA GLN A 59 -22.08 -41.37 -7.90
C GLN A 59 -21.58 -41.64 -9.33
N SER A 60 -21.62 -40.67 -10.23
CA SER A 60 -21.19 -40.86 -11.60
C SER A 60 -19.74 -40.40 -11.83
N ASP A 61 -18.79 -41.33 -11.63
CA ASP A 61 -17.38 -41.08 -12.00
C ASP A 61 -17.19 -40.90 -13.51
N SER A 62 -18.14 -41.29 -14.35
CA SER A 62 -17.99 -41.20 -15.81
C SER A 62 -17.75 -39.75 -16.27
N ILE A 63 -18.48 -38.77 -15.73
CA ILE A 63 -18.37 -37.37 -16.08
C ILE A 63 -16.96 -36.83 -15.74
N PHE A 64 -16.44 -37.16 -14.56
CA PHE A 64 -15.09 -36.74 -14.15
C PHE A 64 -14.02 -37.43 -14.99
N LYS A 65 -14.15 -38.74 -15.25
CA LYS A 65 -13.22 -39.49 -16.12
C LYS A 65 -13.18 -38.93 -17.53
N GLU A 66 -14.35 -38.64 -18.11
CA GLU A 66 -14.47 -38.05 -19.43
C GLU A 66 -13.84 -36.63 -19.47
N THR A 67 -14.10 -35.84 -18.44
CA THR A 67 -13.52 -34.48 -18.32
C THR A 67 -12.00 -34.51 -18.19
N VAL A 68 -11.46 -35.40 -17.35
CA VAL A 68 -10.00 -35.61 -17.22
C VAL A 68 -9.38 -36.05 -18.55
N SER A 69 -10.00 -37.06 -19.21
CA SER A 69 -9.52 -37.57 -20.49
C SER A 69 -9.50 -36.46 -21.56
N TYR A 70 -10.58 -35.71 -21.66
CA TYR A 70 -10.68 -34.61 -22.63
C TYR A 70 -9.73 -33.47 -22.30
N ALA A 71 -9.58 -33.08 -21.04
CA ALA A 71 -8.63 -32.06 -20.59
C ALA A 71 -7.19 -32.42 -20.95
N LEU A 72 -6.81 -33.72 -20.82
CA LEU A 72 -5.50 -34.19 -21.25
C LEU A 72 -5.32 -34.16 -22.79
N GLN A 73 -6.37 -34.44 -23.56
CA GLN A 73 -6.32 -34.35 -25.03
C GLN A 73 -6.10 -32.92 -25.55
N VAL A 74 -6.60 -31.93 -24.84
CA VAL A 74 -6.44 -30.50 -25.21
C VAL A 74 -5.35 -29.78 -24.40
N ASP A 75 -4.45 -30.55 -23.76
CA ASP A 75 -3.30 -30.08 -22.98
C ASP A 75 -3.67 -29.15 -21.80
N SER A 76 -4.85 -29.33 -21.23
CA SER A 76 -5.29 -28.58 -20.05
C SER A 76 -5.03 -29.36 -18.76
N LEU A 77 -3.76 -29.48 -18.39
CA LEU A 77 -3.34 -30.26 -17.22
C LEU A 77 -3.91 -29.73 -15.89
N ARG A 78 -4.15 -28.40 -15.78
CA ARG A 78 -4.78 -27.80 -14.60
C ARG A 78 -6.18 -28.37 -14.33
N ILE A 79 -7.04 -28.43 -15.35
CA ILE A 79 -8.41 -28.98 -15.24
C ILE A 79 -8.36 -30.49 -15.02
N ALA A 80 -7.45 -31.18 -15.70
CA ALA A 80 -7.24 -32.63 -15.50
C ALA A 80 -6.83 -32.92 -14.04
N THR A 81 -5.92 -32.13 -13.44
CA THR A 81 -5.49 -32.29 -12.04
C THR A 81 -6.65 -32.08 -11.08
N TRP A 82 -7.43 -31.01 -11.30
CA TRP A 82 -8.58 -30.66 -10.45
C TRP A 82 -9.62 -31.76 -10.42
N HIS A 83 -10.02 -32.29 -11.57
CA HIS A 83 -11.04 -33.36 -11.62
C HIS A 83 -10.48 -34.73 -11.29
N THR A 84 -9.18 -34.97 -11.41
CA THR A 84 -8.57 -36.18 -10.83
C THR A 84 -8.67 -36.14 -9.30
N ALA A 85 -8.47 -34.98 -8.67
CA ALA A 85 -8.72 -34.81 -7.24
C ALA A 85 -10.20 -35.14 -6.88
N ASN A 86 -11.16 -34.62 -7.66
CA ASN A 86 -12.57 -34.94 -7.46
C ASN A 86 -12.87 -36.48 -7.59
N LEU A 87 -12.22 -37.13 -8.54
CA LEU A 87 -12.33 -38.59 -8.66
C LEU A 87 -11.80 -39.36 -7.44
N ILE A 88 -10.63 -38.89 -6.92
CA ILE A 88 -10.05 -39.48 -5.70
C ILE A 88 -11.01 -39.28 -4.53
N PHE A 89 -11.53 -38.02 -4.35
CA PHE A 89 -12.54 -37.73 -3.33
C PHE A 89 -13.74 -38.68 -3.39
N ILE A 90 -14.31 -38.92 -4.59
CA ILE A 90 -15.45 -39.82 -4.79
C ILE A 90 -15.08 -41.27 -4.37
N GLN A 91 -13.89 -41.74 -4.74
CA GLN A 91 -13.46 -43.09 -4.32
C GLN A 91 -13.31 -43.17 -2.80
N ASN A 92 -12.70 -42.18 -2.18
CA ASN A 92 -12.46 -42.15 -0.75
C ASN A 92 -13.75 -42.05 0.07
N ASN A 93 -14.60 -41.08 -0.26
CA ASN A 93 -15.68 -40.65 0.62
C ASN A 93 -17.07 -41.22 0.24
N GLU A 94 -17.36 -41.34 -1.08
CA GLU A 94 -18.67 -41.80 -1.52
C GLU A 94 -18.70 -43.34 -1.73
N LYS A 95 -17.62 -43.90 -2.27
CA LYS A 95 -17.54 -45.33 -2.57
C LYS A 95 -16.86 -46.15 -1.49
N GLY A 96 -16.22 -45.52 -0.52
CA GLY A 96 -15.48 -46.19 0.53
C GLY A 96 -14.35 -47.10 -0.02
N ALA A 97 -13.73 -46.68 -1.13
CA ALA A 97 -12.68 -47.45 -1.82
C ALA A 97 -11.35 -46.68 -1.87
N PRO A 98 -10.74 -46.35 -0.70
CA PRO A 98 -9.53 -45.53 -0.64
C PRO A 98 -8.32 -46.15 -1.36
N ALA A 99 -8.26 -47.50 -1.48
CA ALA A 99 -7.23 -48.14 -2.28
C ALA A 99 -7.28 -47.72 -3.76
N LYS A 100 -8.48 -47.55 -4.34
CA LYS A 100 -8.65 -47.04 -5.70
C LYS A 100 -8.33 -45.53 -5.77
N GLY A 101 -8.65 -44.75 -4.74
CA GLY A 101 -8.26 -43.37 -4.62
C GLY A 101 -6.75 -43.19 -4.65
N LYS A 102 -6.03 -44.00 -3.85
CA LYS A 102 -4.57 -44.06 -3.83
C LYS A 102 -3.97 -44.44 -5.18
N GLU A 103 -4.53 -45.45 -5.86
CA GLU A 103 -4.10 -45.85 -7.20
C GLU A 103 -4.21 -44.67 -8.20
N LEU A 104 -5.34 -43.97 -8.24
CA LEU A 104 -5.55 -42.78 -9.08
C LEU A 104 -4.55 -41.68 -8.75
N PHE A 105 -4.31 -41.44 -7.46
CA PHE A 105 -3.36 -40.45 -6.99
C PHE A 105 -1.95 -40.76 -7.49
N LEU A 106 -1.44 -41.98 -7.21
CA LEU A 106 -0.07 -42.34 -7.56
C LEU A 106 0.15 -42.36 -9.09
N ASN A 107 -0.85 -42.82 -9.87
CA ASN A 107 -0.78 -42.82 -11.33
C ASN A 107 -0.72 -41.41 -11.94
N PHE A 108 -1.35 -40.44 -11.33
CA PHE A 108 -1.40 -39.07 -11.83
C PHE A 108 -0.30 -38.17 -11.24
N LEU A 109 0.27 -38.51 -10.08
CA LEU A 109 1.27 -37.73 -9.33
C LEU A 109 2.47 -37.25 -10.19
N PRO A 110 3.08 -38.06 -11.08
CA PRO A 110 4.20 -37.59 -11.90
C PRO A 110 3.87 -36.40 -12.79
N LYS A 111 2.62 -36.31 -13.28
CA LYS A 111 2.15 -35.18 -14.11
C LYS A 111 2.04 -33.89 -13.28
N VAL A 112 1.61 -34.01 -12.02
CA VAL A 112 1.45 -32.83 -11.12
C VAL A 112 2.79 -32.30 -10.65
N GLN A 113 3.80 -33.15 -10.45
CA GLN A 113 5.13 -32.74 -10.00
C GLN A 113 5.90 -31.90 -11.01
N THR A 114 5.62 -32.07 -12.30
CA THR A 114 6.35 -31.37 -13.38
C THR A 114 5.78 -30.00 -13.75
N HIS A 115 4.65 -29.59 -13.14
CA HIS A 115 3.94 -28.37 -13.50
C HIS A 115 3.55 -27.54 -12.27
N SER A 116 3.32 -26.22 -12.47
CA SER A 116 3.00 -25.27 -11.40
C SER A 116 1.54 -24.77 -11.48
N PHE A 117 0.61 -25.63 -11.11
CA PHE A 117 -0.81 -25.27 -10.89
C PHE A 117 -1.11 -25.34 -9.40
N ASP A 118 -0.56 -24.43 -8.62
CA ASP A 118 -0.44 -24.60 -7.17
C ASP A 118 -1.79 -24.83 -6.46
N GLN A 119 -2.87 -24.18 -6.88
CA GLN A 119 -4.20 -24.42 -6.31
C GLN A 119 -4.74 -25.84 -6.62
N ALA A 120 -4.73 -26.22 -7.89
CA ALA A 120 -5.20 -27.55 -8.29
C ALA A 120 -4.32 -28.67 -7.70
N ALA A 121 -3.01 -28.42 -7.65
CA ALA A 121 -2.06 -29.32 -7.01
C ALA A 121 -2.32 -29.46 -5.50
N SER A 122 -2.62 -28.36 -4.79
CA SER A 122 -2.96 -28.43 -3.37
C SER A 122 -4.16 -29.34 -3.13
N LYS A 123 -5.27 -29.11 -3.86
CA LYS A 123 -6.44 -29.99 -3.77
C LYS A 123 -6.09 -31.45 -4.07
N PHE A 124 -5.32 -31.71 -5.13
CA PHE A 124 -4.90 -33.05 -5.53
C PHE A 124 -4.10 -33.75 -4.43
N TYR A 125 -3.16 -33.04 -3.78
CA TYR A 125 -2.39 -33.60 -2.67
C TYR A 125 -3.24 -33.83 -1.43
N ILE A 126 -4.24 -33.01 -1.14
CA ILE A 126 -5.19 -33.23 -0.03
C ILE A 126 -5.92 -34.56 -0.26
N GLU A 127 -6.57 -34.72 -1.41
CA GLU A 127 -7.38 -35.90 -1.68
C GLU A 127 -6.53 -37.19 -1.78
N GLY A 128 -5.30 -37.07 -2.28
CA GLY A 128 -4.34 -38.17 -2.28
C GLY A 128 -3.88 -38.53 -0.87
N ALA A 129 -3.60 -37.55 -0.02
CA ALA A 129 -3.27 -37.75 1.38
C ALA A 129 -4.43 -38.43 2.15
N ASP A 130 -5.68 -38.00 1.87
CA ASP A 130 -6.89 -38.66 2.43
C ASP A 130 -6.97 -40.14 2.08
N SER A 131 -6.58 -40.52 0.86
CA SER A 131 -6.52 -41.95 0.49
C SER A 131 -5.57 -42.73 1.38
N HIS A 132 -4.38 -42.19 1.66
CA HIS A 132 -3.42 -42.79 2.58
C HIS A 132 -3.94 -42.81 4.02
N TYR A 133 -4.57 -41.71 4.47
CA TYR A 133 -5.19 -41.63 5.79
C TYR A 133 -6.24 -42.72 6.02
N PHE A 134 -7.14 -42.92 5.06
CA PHE A 134 -8.18 -43.97 5.16
C PHE A 134 -7.63 -45.40 5.08
N LEU A 135 -6.38 -45.55 4.63
CA LEU A 135 -5.67 -46.84 4.62
C LEU A 135 -4.76 -47.02 5.85
N ASP A 136 -4.86 -46.14 6.86
CA ASP A 136 -4.03 -46.11 8.08
C ASP A 136 -2.53 -45.90 7.79
N GLU A 137 -2.19 -45.36 6.61
CA GLU A 137 -0.81 -44.97 6.20
C GLU A 137 -0.52 -43.53 6.61
N HIS A 138 -0.51 -43.26 7.93
CA HIS A 138 -0.50 -41.88 8.46
C HIS A 138 0.78 -41.11 8.15
N GLU A 139 1.94 -41.77 8.09
CA GLU A 139 3.21 -41.10 7.75
C GLU A 139 3.20 -40.57 6.31
N GLU A 140 2.71 -41.38 5.37
CA GLU A 140 2.54 -40.97 3.97
C GLU A 140 1.52 -39.84 3.85
N ALA A 141 0.39 -39.94 4.55
CA ALA A 141 -0.65 -38.91 4.57
C ALA A 141 -0.07 -37.56 5.04
N ILE A 142 0.69 -37.56 6.14
CA ILE A 142 1.36 -36.36 6.67
C ILE A 142 2.26 -35.71 5.61
N ARG A 143 3.10 -36.52 4.92
CA ARG A 143 4.01 -35.99 3.87
C ARG A 143 3.25 -35.34 2.70
N PHE A 144 2.13 -35.92 2.29
CA PHE A 144 1.33 -35.38 1.20
C PHE A 144 0.51 -34.15 1.63
N TYR A 145 0.02 -34.09 2.88
CA TYR A 145 -0.56 -32.87 3.44
C TYR A 145 0.45 -31.73 3.52
N ASP A 146 1.72 -32.01 3.86
CA ASP A 146 2.79 -31.01 3.81
C ASP A 146 2.99 -30.46 2.39
N SER A 147 2.95 -31.35 1.39
CA SER A 147 3.00 -30.94 -0.01
C SER A 147 1.81 -30.06 -0.39
N ALA A 148 0.61 -30.40 0.11
CA ALA A 148 -0.60 -29.61 -0.10
C ALA A 148 -0.50 -28.22 0.53
N ILE A 149 0.01 -28.12 1.78
CA ILE A 149 0.21 -26.85 2.49
C ILE A 149 1.16 -25.94 1.70
N VAL A 150 2.31 -26.47 1.25
CA VAL A 150 3.27 -25.71 0.45
C VAL A 150 2.64 -25.15 -0.82
N LYS A 151 1.80 -25.97 -1.50
CA LYS A 151 1.10 -25.56 -2.72
C LYS A 151 0.00 -24.53 -2.44
N ALA A 152 -0.77 -24.68 -1.36
CA ALA A 152 -1.79 -23.72 -0.95
C ALA A 152 -1.18 -22.34 -0.62
N ILE A 153 -0.06 -22.30 0.11
CA ILE A 153 0.66 -21.06 0.43
C ILE A 153 1.14 -20.37 -0.85
N LYS A 154 1.72 -21.10 -1.80
CA LYS A 154 2.14 -20.54 -3.11
C LYS A 154 0.97 -20.00 -3.91
N ALA A 155 -0.17 -20.69 -3.88
CA ALA A 155 -1.41 -20.26 -4.51
C ALA A 155 -2.09 -19.09 -3.78
N LYS A 156 -1.63 -18.73 -2.57
CA LYS A 156 -2.29 -17.81 -1.64
C LYS A 156 -3.73 -18.21 -1.31
N ASP A 157 -3.99 -19.51 -1.29
CA ASP A 157 -5.31 -20.08 -1.00
C ASP A 157 -5.39 -20.50 0.46
N LYS A 158 -5.91 -19.57 1.29
CA LYS A 158 -6.07 -19.78 2.73
C LYS A 158 -7.01 -20.93 3.07
N ARG A 159 -8.01 -21.19 2.23
CA ARG A 159 -8.95 -22.30 2.47
C ARG A 159 -8.26 -23.65 2.36
N PHE A 160 -7.52 -23.89 1.28
CA PHE A 160 -6.79 -25.16 1.12
C PHE A 160 -5.62 -25.27 2.11
N GLU A 161 -4.97 -24.14 2.49
CA GLU A 161 -3.98 -24.15 3.56
C GLU A 161 -4.60 -24.67 4.87
N GLY A 162 -5.74 -24.09 5.27
CA GLY A 162 -6.46 -24.50 6.48
C GLY A 162 -6.94 -25.94 6.44
N LEU A 163 -7.52 -26.40 5.32
CA LEU A 163 -7.97 -27.79 5.15
C LEU A 163 -6.82 -28.80 5.24
N ALA A 164 -5.72 -28.54 4.54
CA ALA A 164 -4.56 -29.43 4.59
C ALA A 164 -3.97 -29.53 6.00
N LYS A 165 -3.93 -28.40 6.75
CA LYS A 165 -3.50 -28.40 8.15
C LYS A 165 -4.48 -29.15 9.05
N LEU A 166 -5.79 -28.98 8.86
CA LEU A 166 -6.82 -29.70 9.61
C LEU A 166 -6.66 -31.22 9.47
N TYR A 167 -6.51 -31.70 8.25
CA TYR A 167 -6.41 -33.14 7.97
C TYR A 167 -5.04 -33.71 8.38
N LYS A 168 -3.95 -32.92 8.21
CA LYS A 168 -2.65 -33.27 8.78
C LYS A 168 -2.72 -33.44 10.28
N GLY A 169 -3.41 -32.53 11.00
CA GLY A 169 -3.61 -32.62 12.44
C GLY A 169 -4.32 -33.91 12.86
N GLY A 170 -5.31 -34.34 12.08
CA GLY A 170 -5.93 -35.65 12.24
C GLY A 170 -4.93 -36.81 12.10
N SER A 171 -4.14 -36.84 11.02
CA SER A 171 -3.12 -37.87 10.80
C SER A 171 -2.05 -37.89 11.90
N LEU A 172 -1.57 -36.74 12.35
CA LEU A 172 -0.64 -36.63 13.48
C LEU A 172 -1.23 -37.17 14.77
N SER A 173 -2.53 -36.94 15.02
CA SER A 173 -3.22 -37.50 16.18
C SER A 173 -3.18 -39.02 16.19
N PHE A 174 -3.41 -39.66 15.04
CA PHE A 174 -3.31 -41.12 14.90
C PHE A 174 -1.88 -41.63 14.96
N ALA A 175 -0.92 -40.89 14.41
CA ALA A 175 0.50 -41.21 14.54
C ALA A 175 1.02 -41.08 15.99
N GLY A 176 0.24 -40.48 16.88
CA GLY A 176 0.59 -40.29 18.29
C GLY A 176 1.43 -39.02 18.55
N GLU A 177 1.58 -38.15 17.55
CA GLU A 177 2.31 -36.87 17.62
C GLU A 177 1.42 -35.78 18.21
N PHE A 178 1.05 -35.92 19.49
CA PHE A 178 0.03 -35.09 20.15
C PHE A 178 0.33 -33.59 20.12
N ALA A 179 1.59 -33.22 20.43
CA ALA A 179 1.95 -31.80 20.51
C ALA A 179 1.89 -31.10 19.13
N GLU A 180 2.42 -31.79 18.09
CA GLU A 180 2.38 -31.25 16.73
C GLU A 180 0.94 -31.25 16.17
N ALA A 181 0.13 -32.27 16.49
CA ALA A 181 -1.28 -32.33 16.13
C ALA A 181 -2.05 -31.13 16.73
N SER A 182 -1.85 -30.86 18.01
CA SER A 182 -2.49 -29.72 18.70
C SER A 182 -2.12 -28.39 18.02
N LYS A 183 -0.84 -28.17 17.79
CA LYS A 183 -0.35 -26.94 17.14
C LYS A 183 -0.95 -26.75 15.75
N ILE A 184 -0.87 -27.77 14.89
CA ILE A 184 -1.34 -27.65 13.50
C ILE A 184 -2.87 -27.48 13.41
N LEU A 185 -3.64 -28.09 14.34
CA LEU A 185 -5.08 -27.90 14.43
C LEU A 185 -5.45 -26.48 14.90
N GLN A 186 -4.69 -25.89 15.83
CA GLN A 186 -4.86 -24.49 16.25
C GLN A 186 -4.57 -23.54 15.10
N GLU A 187 -3.48 -23.78 14.35
CA GLU A 187 -3.17 -23.00 13.15
C GLU A 187 -4.30 -23.09 12.10
N ALA A 188 -4.88 -24.27 11.88
CA ALA A 188 -6.02 -24.43 10.99
C ALA A 188 -7.25 -23.63 11.47
N ALA A 189 -7.56 -23.70 12.78
CA ALA A 189 -8.65 -22.94 13.39
C ALA A 189 -8.46 -21.42 13.25
N ALA A 190 -7.24 -20.93 13.43
CA ALA A 190 -6.88 -19.53 13.24
C ALA A 190 -7.11 -19.08 11.78
N ILE A 191 -6.66 -19.87 10.80
CA ILE A 191 -6.89 -19.58 9.37
C ILE A 191 -8.38 -19.53 9.04
N PHE A 192 -9.17 -20.48 9.52
CA PHE A 192 -10.62 -20.48 9.28
C PHE A 192 -11.33 -19.33 9.99
N SER A 193 -10.83 -18.89 11.14
CA SER A 193 -11.32 -17.70 11.82
C SER A 193 -11.03 -16.42 11.03
N GLU A 194 -9.83 -16.27 10.51
CA GLU A 194 -9.42 -15.17 9.64
C GLU A 194 -10.30 -15.10 8.38
N THR A 195 -10.54 -16.24 7.75
CA THR A 195 -11.36 -16.35 6.53
C THR A 195 -12.87 -16.38 6.78
N LYS A 196 -13.30 -16.36 8.06
CA LYS A 196 -14.71 -16.48 8.48
C LYS A 196 -15.41 -17.75 7.98
N ASP A 197 -14.65 -18.82 7.80
CA ASP A 197 -15.19 -20.13 7.37
C ASP A 197 -15.73 -20.90 8.56
N SER A 198 -16.94 -20.55 8.98
CA SER A 198 -17.57 -21.10 10.19
C SER A 198 -17.71 -22.63 10.17
N SER A 199 -17.86 -23.23 9.01
CA SER A 199 -17.97 -24.69 8.87
C SER A 199 -16.67 -25.40 9.20
N ASN A 200 -15.56 -24.89 8.67
CA ASN A 200 -14.26 -25.49 8.91
C ASN A 200 -13.72 -25.15 10.31
N ILE A 201 -14.13 -24.00 10.90
CA ILE A 201 -13.90 -23.72 12.33
C ILE A 201 -14.51 -24.83 13.20
N LEU A 202 -15.75 -25.24 12.92
CA LEU A 202 -16.40 -26.33 13.65
C LEU A 202 -15.59 -27.64 13.55
N GLY A 203 -15.12 -27.98 12.37
CA GLY A 203 -14.27 -29.15 12.15
C GLY A 203 -12.98 -29.10 12.97
N ALA A 204 -12.29 -27.97 12.94
CA ALA A 204 -11.04 -27.79 13.67
C ALA A 204 -11.22 -27.86 15.19
N LYS A 205 -12.25 -27.17 15.73
CA LYS A 205 -12.58 -27.23 17.16
C LYS A 205 -13.00 -28.61 17.63
N ASN A 206 -13.78 -29.32 16.83
CA ASN A 206 -14.15 -30.70 17.14
C ASN A 206 -12.93 -31.63 17.13
N SER A 207 -12.01 -31.47 16.18
CA SER A 207 -10.77 -32.25 16.13
C SER A 207 -9.87 -31.96 17.34
N LEU A 208 -9.74 -30.70 17.74
CA LEU A 208 -9.03 -30.31 18.96
C LEU A 208 -9.68 -30.93 20.22
N ALA A 209 -11.00 -30.82 20.36
CA ALA A 209 -11.72 -31.41 21.49
C ALA A 209 -11.53 -32.94 21.58
N ILE A 210 -11.55 -33.65 20.43
CA ILE A 210 -11.29 -35.09 20.39
C ILE A 210 -9.83 -35.39 20.78
N LEU A 211 -8.88 -34.63 20.25
CA LEU A 211 -7.45 -34.78 20.55
C LEU A 211 -7.18 -34.62 22.03
N TYR A 212 -7.70 -33.56 22.65
CA TYR A 212 -7.58 -33.30 24.08
C TYR A 212 -8.22 -34.39 24.93
N SER A 213 -9.46 -34.81 24.60
CA SER A 213 -10.18 -35.88 25.30
C SER A 213 -9.43 -37.24 25.24
N GLN A 214 -8.86 -37.59 24.11
CA GLN A 214 -8.07 -38.82 23.93
C GLN A 214 -6.81 -38.84 24.82
N ASN A 215 -6.28 -37.69 25.14
CA ASN A 215 -5.09 -37.53 25.99
C ASN A 215 -5.42 -37.11 27.42
N ALA A 216 -6.70 -37.24 27.85
CA ALA A 216 -7.20 -36.92 29.19
C ALA A 216 -7.12 -35.42 29.58
N PHE A 217 -7.00 -34.49 28.63
CA PHE A 217 -7.13 -33.04 28.85
C PHE A 217 -8.59 -32.61 28.73
N PHE A 218 -9.38 -33.00 29.73
CA PHE A 218 -10.85 -32.85 29.65
C PHE A 218 -11.30 -31.40 29.77
N GLU A 219 -10.58 -30.51 30.48
CA GLU A 219 -10.91 -29.09 30.58
C GLU A 219 -10.76 -28.39 29.23
N GLU A 220 -9.64 -28.63 28.53
CA GLU A 220 -9.38 -28.10 27.20
C GLU A 220 -10.38 -28.68 26.17
N ALA A 221 -10.70 -29.96 26.28
CA ALA A 221 -11.69 -30.61 25.41
C ALA A 221 -13.08 -29.99 25.61
N GLU A 222 -13.50 -29.74 26.83
CA GLU A 222 -14.79 -29.11 27.16
C GLU A 222 -14.87 -27.69 26.63
N LYS A 223 -13.81 -26.89 26.77
CA LYS A 223 -13.75 -25.52 26.24
C LYS A 223 -13.98 -25.51 24.73
N GLU A 224 -13.16 -26.23 23.96
CA GLU A 224 -13.28 -26.29 22.50
C GLU A 224 -14.64 -26.83 22.04
N ARG A 225 -15.17 -27.82 22.74
CA ARG A 225 -16.47 -28.44 22.43
C ARG A 225 -17.64 -27.50 22.72
N THR A 226 -17.60 -26.79 23.84
CA THR A 226 -18.65 -25.81 24.18
C THR A 226 -18.73 -24.72 23.13
N GLU A 227 -17.61 -24.15 22.74
CA GLU A 227 -17.56 -23.15 21.68
C GLU A 227 -18.05 -23.70 20.33
N ALA A 228 -17.69 -24.96 20.00
CA ALA A 228 -18.17 -25.61 18.78
C ALA A 228 -19.70 -25.86 18.82
N ILE A 229 -20.25 -26.30 19.96
CA ILE A 229 -21.70 -26.50 20.14
C ILE A 229 -22.47 -25.18 19.98
N GLU A 230 -21.98 -24.10 20.56
CA GLU A 230 -22.61 -22.77 20.40
C GLU A 230 -22.61 -22.31 18.94
N LEU A 231 -21.47 -22.47 18.25
CA LEU A 231 -21.36 -22.13 16.85
C LEU A 231 -22.28 -22.98 15.97
N ALA A 232 -22.32 -24.30 16.20
CA ALA A 232 -23.19 -25.22 15.47
C ALA A 232 -24.67 -24.90 15.67
N LYS A 233 -25.07 -24.54 16.89
CA LYS A 233 -26.44 -24.06 17.21
C LYS A 233 -26.78 -22.79 16.43
N LYS A 234 -25.89 -21.79 16.43
CA LYS A 234 -26.08 -20.54 15.66
C LYS A 234 -26.23 -20.80 14.15
N MET A 235 -25.53 -21.78 13.63
CA MET A 235 -25.61 -22.17 12.22
C MET A 235 -26.79 -23.08 11.90
N GLY A 236 -27.52 -23.60 12.87
CA GLY A 236 -28.55 -24.61 12.65
C GLY A 236 -28.00 -25.97 12.16
N ASN A 237 -26.70 -26.25 12.36
CA ASN A 237 -26.02 -27.44 11.84
C ASN A 237 -26.25 -28.65 12.74
N ASN A 238 -27.43 -29.26 12.61
CA ASN A 238 -27.80 -30.45 13.40
C ASN A 238 -26.86 -31.65 13.17
N GLY A 239 -26.26 -31.78 11.98
CA GLY A 239 -25.32 -32.87 11.68
C GLY A 239 -24.08 -32.80 12.58
N GLN A 240 -23.48 -31.64 12.72
CA GLN A 240 -22.34 -31.45 13.61
C GLN A 240 -22.73 -31.53 15.09
N LEU A 241 -23.93 -31.08 15.47
CA LEU A 241 -24.43 -31.21 16.84
C LEU A 241 -24.52 -32.66 17.31
N ILE A 242 -24.88 -33.62 16.43
CA ILE A 242 -24.91 -35.05 16.79
C ILE A 242 -23.53 -35.50 17.28
N SER A 243 -22.49 -35.20 16.49
CA SER A 243 -21.11 -35.60 16.81
C SER A 243 -20.57 -34.93 18.07
N LEU A 244 -20.81 -33.63 18.18
CA LEU A 244 -20.36 -32.83 19.34
C LEU A 244 -20.98 -33.33 20.63
N TYR A 245 -22.30 -33.62 20.64
CA TYR A 245 -22.98 -34.16 21.81
C TYR A 245 -22.59 -35.61 22.10
N TYR A 246 -22.39 -36.45 21.06
CA TYR A 246 -21.90 -37.82 21.24
C TYR A 246 -20.51 -37.83 21.89
N ASN A 247 -19.60 -37.00 21.41
CA ASN A 247 -18.26 -36.86 21.96
C ASN A 247 -18.29 -36.30 23.41
N ALA A 248 -19.19 -35.35 23.71
CA ALA A 248 -19.40 -34.86 25.07
C ALA A 248 -19.89 -36.02 26.02
N ALA A 249 -20.80 -36.85 25.52
CA ALA A 249 -21.26 -38.03 26.28
C ALA A 249 -20.13 -39.04 26.51
N THR A 250 -19.22 -39.18 25.55
CA THR A 250 -18.05 -40.05 25.70
C THR A 250 -17.09 -39.53 26.76
N ASP A 251 -16.88 -38.22 26.81
CA ASP A 251 -16.04 -37.58 27.84
C ASP A 251 -16.68 -37.69 29.23
N ALA A 252 -17.99 -37.45 29.34
CA ALA A 252 -18.74 -37.67 30.60
C ALA A 252 -18.62 -39.09 31.10
N ARG A 253 -18.66 -40.11 30.15
CA ARG A 253 -18.41 -41.53 30.51
C ARG A 253 -17.00 -41.73 31.04
N LYS A 254 -15.95 -41.15 30.38
CA LYS A 254 -14.56 -41.27 30.83
C LYS A 254 -14.33 -40.65 32.20
N GLN A 255 -15.10 -39.64 32.55
CA GLN A 255 -15.04 -38.93 33.82
C GLN A 255 -15.99 -39.57 34.89
N GLY A 256 -16.78 -40.62 34.56
CA GLY A 256 -17.71 -41.28 35.47
C GLY A 256 -18.98 -40.48 35.73
N ASN A 257 -19.35 -39.50 34.91
CA ASN A 257 -20.52 -38.65 35.03
C ASN A 257 -21.70 -39.18 34.21
N ASP A 258 -22.37 -40.25 34.71
CA ASP A 258 -23.45 -40.94 33.96
C ASP A 258 -24.67 -40.03 33.73
N LYS A 259 -24.98 -39.11 34.63
CA LYS A 259 -26.10 -38.18 34.47
C LYS A 259 -25.90 -37.28 33.27
N GLU A 260 -24.74 -36.68 33.17
CA GLU A 260 -24.38 -35.78 32.11
C GLU A 260 -24.24 -36.54 30.76
N ARG A 261 -23.68 -37.75 30.80
CA ARG A 261 -23.62 -38.68 29.66
C ARG A 261 -24.98 -38.87 29.02
N ILE A 262 -25.99 -39.28 29.87
CA ILE A 262 -27.37 -39.51 29.39
C ILE A 262 -27.97 -38.23 28.80
N GLN A 263 -27.70 -37.06 29.42
CA GLN A 263 -28.21 -35.79 28.93
C GLN A 263 -27.66 -35.46 27.53
N TYR A 264 -26.35 -35.60 27.33
CA TYR A 264 -25.74 -35.36 26.02
C TYR A 264 -26.21 -36.32 24.97
N LEU A 265 -26.39 -37.62 25.29
CA LEU A 265 -26.93 -38.61 24.37
C LEU A 265 -28.38 -38.28 23.95
N LYS A 266 -29.21 -37.76 24.83
CA LYS A 266 -30.56 -37.27 24.49
C LYS A 266 -30.52 -36.11 23.53
N LEU A 267 -29.59 -35.15 23.72
CA LEU A 267 -29.41 -34.04 22.80
C LEU A 267 -28.90 -34.49 21.43
N ALA A 268 -28.02 -35.50 21.39
CA ALA A 268 -27.54 -36.07 20.15
C ALA A 268 -28.67 -36.78 19.37
N ILE A 269 -29.51 -37.58 20.05
CA ILE A 269 -30.67 -38.23 19.44
C ILE A 269 -31.67 -37.20 18.92
N ALA A 270 -32.00 -36.16 19.72
CA ALA A 270 -32.92 -35.10 19.30
C ALA A 270 -32.37 -34.30 18.10
N SER A 271 -31.05 -34.15 17.98
CA SER A 271 -30.43 -33.54 16.79
C SER A 271 -30.50 -34.48 15.57
N ASN A 272 -30.35 -35.78 15.77
CA ASN A 272 -30.47 -36.79 14.69
C ASN A 272 -31.89 -36.87 14.13
N GLU A 273 -32.92 -36.75 14.97
CA GLU A 273 -34.34 -36.79 14.57
C GLU A 273 -34.72 -35.61 13.67
N LYS A 274 -33.98 -34.49 13.75
CA LYS A 274 -34.19 -33.33 12.86
C LYS A 274 -33.63 -33.53 11.46
N ILE A 275 -32.85 -34.55 11.22
CA ILE A 275 -32.26 -34.86 9.92
C ILE A 275 -33.00 -35.98 9.25
N SER A 276 -33.74 -35.70 8.18
CA SER A 276 -34.49 -36.69 7.42
C SER A 276 -33.54 -37.76 6.87
N ARG A 277 -33.87 -39.06 7.14
CA ARG A 277 -33.16 -40.24 6.62
C ARG A 277 -31.73 -40.50 7.14
N ASN A 278 -31.31 -39.89 8.26
CA ASN A 278 -29.97 -40.16 8.81
C ASN A 278 -29.96 -41.49 9.61
N GLN A 279 -29.69 -42.58 8.94
CA GLN A 279 -29.56 -43.92 9.56
C GLN A 279 -28.19 -44.12 10.21
N PHE A 280 -27.18 -43.39 9.77
CA PHE A 280 -25.77 -43.64 10.11
C PHE A 280 -25.48 -43.54 11.61
N PHE A 281 -26.12 -42.61 12.31
CA PHE A 281 -25.91 -42.42 13.75
C PHE A 281 -26.84 -43.23 14.65
N LYS A 282 -27.87 -43.90 14.12
CA LYS A 282 -28.86 -44.58 14.96
C LYS A 282 -28.23 -45.69 15.82
N ALA A 283 -27.47 -46.61 15.22
CA ALA A 283 -26.85 -47.71 15.94
C ALA A 283 -25.93 -47.23 17.09
N PRO A 284 -24.95 -46.32 16.86
CA PRO A 284 -24.08 -45.83 17.93
C PRO A 284 -24.83 -45.10 19.04
N LEU A 285 -25.83 -44.25 18.68
CA LEU A 285 -26.60 -43.49 19.67
C LEU A 285 -27.47 -44.40 20.54
N TYR A 286 -28.15 -45.35 19.94
CA TYR A 286 -29.01 -46.28 20.68
C TYR A 286 -28.18 -47.26 21.53
N SER A 287 -27.05 -47.77 21.01
CA SER A 287 -26.09 -48.55 21.78
C SER A 287 -25.60 -47.79 23.01
N ALA A 288 -25.11 -46.58 22.82
CA ALA A 288 -24.60 -45.75 23.92
C ALA A 288 -25.68 -45.48 24.99
N MET A 289 -26.94 -45.27 24.58
CA MET A 289 -28.06 -45.09 25.52
C MET A 289 -28.41 -46.40 26.23
N ALA A 290 -28.45 -47.50 25.52
CA ALA A 290 -28.70 -48.83 26.14
C ALA A 290 -27.65 -49.13 27.23
N ILE A 291 -26.38 -48.92 26.91
CA ILE A 291 -25.26 -49.10 27.83
C ILE A 291 -25.38 -48.14 29.05
N ALA A 292 -25.65 -46.86 28.79
CA ALA A 292 -25.76 -45.85 29.87
C ALA A 292 -26.90 -46.20 30.83
N TYR A 293 -28.06 -46.63 30.32
CA TYR A 293 -29.16 -47.03 31.15
C TYR A 293 -28.92 -48.38 31.86
N ALA A 294 -28.24 -49.33 31.20
CA ALA A 294 -27.87 -50.61 31.82
C ALA A 294 -26.93 -50.35 33.04
N GLN A 295 -25.96 -49.48 32.88
CA GLN A 295 -25.02 -49.10 33.94
C GLN A 295 -25.67 -48.27 35.06
N ALA A 296 -26.76 -47.56 34.76
CA ALA A 296 -27.59 -46.82 35.74
C ALA A 296 -28.73 -47.70 36.34
N ASP A 297 -28.64 -49.01 36.21
CA ASP A 297 -29.63 -50.01 36.70
C ASP A 297 -31.08 -49.80 36.22
N SER A 298 -31.21 -49.13 35.07
CA SER A 298 -32.50 -48.83 34.41
C SER A 298 -32.79 -49.80 33.27
N LEU A 299 -32.94 -51.10 33.61
CA LEU A 299 -33.01 -52.20 32.62
C LEU A 299 -34.14 -52.06 31.60
N THR A 300 -35.33 -51.59 32.01
CA THR A 300 -36.46 -51.37 31.08
C THR A 300 -36.14 -50.34 30.01
N LEU A 301 -35.44 -49.24 30.37
CA LEU A 301 -35.01 -48.23 29.40
C LEU A 301 -33.89 -48.77 28.53
N ALA A 302 -32.94 -49.50 29.08
CA ALA A 302 -31.87 -50.12 28.30
C ALA A 302 -32.47 -51.10 27.26
N GLU A 303 -33.44 -51.93 27.66
CA GLU A 303 -34.13 -52.88 26.75
C GLU A 303 -34.87 -52.13 25.63
N SER A 304 -35.55 -51.05 25.93
CA SER A 304 -36.27 -50.25 24.92
C SER A 304 -35.32 -49.67 23.82
N TYR A 305 -34.08 -49.35 24.16
CA TYR A 305 -33.08 -48.89 23.18
C TYR A 305 -32.47 -50.04 22.38
N LEU A 306 -32.36 -51.24 22.94
CA LEU A 306 -32.01 -52.45 22.20
C LEU A 306 -33.10 -52.82 21.18
N GLU A 307 -34.37 -52.78 21.59
CA GLU A 307 -35.51 -52.95 20.67
C GLU A 307 -35.52 -51.92 19.53
N LYS A 308 -35.18 -50.64 19.84
CA LYS A 308 -35.01 -49.65 18.79
C LYS A 308 -33.88 -49.98 17.84
N MET A 309 -32.75 -50.52 18.33
CA MET A 309 -31.68 -50.98 17.43
C MET A 309 -32.17 -52.08 16.49
N GLU A 310 -32.90 -53.07 17.01
CA GLU A 310 -33.42 -54.21 16.23
C GLU A 310 -34.48 -53.80 15.19
N ASN A 311 -35.32 -52.81 15.53
CA ASN A 311 -36.46 -52.43 14.69
C ASN A 311 -36.13 -51.25 13.71
N GLU A 312 -35.23 -50.34 14.09
CA GLU A 312 -35.02 -49.09 13.35
C GLU A 312 -33.67 -49.03 12.63
N VAL A 313 -32.71 -49.89 12.96
CA VAL A 313 -31.41 -49.98 12.30
C VAL A 313 -31.50 -50.95 11.15
N ALA A 314 -31.25 -50.49 9.94
CA ALA A 314 -31.48 -51.29 8.70
C ALA A 314 -30.60 -52.54 8.62
N ASP A 315 -29.44 -52.56 9.25
CA ASP A 315 -28.49 -53.68 9.21
C ASP A 315 -27.69 -53.71 10.52
N LEU A 316 -27.79 -54.80 11.25
CA LEU A 316 -27.05 -55.07 12.50
C LEU A 316 -25.82 -55.96 12.26
N GLU A 317 -25.39 -56.16 11.01
CA GLU A 317 -24.15 -56.82 10.64
C GLU A 317 -23.01 -55.82 10.37
N GLY A 318 -21.85 -56.29 10.08
CA GLY A 318 -20.72 -55.45 9.77
C GLY A 318 -20.39 -54.44 10.89
N ARG A 319 -20.33 -53.16 10.55
CA ARG A 319 -20.01 -52.06 11.49
C ARG A 319 -21.01 -51.98 12.66
N ASN A 320 -22.27 -52.17 12.41
CA ASN A 320 -23.30 -52.07 13.45
C ASN A 320 -23.29 -53.27 14.40
N ARG A 321 -22.67 -54.40 14.01
CA ARG A 321 -22.54 -55.60 14.87
C ARG A 321 -21.71 -55.30 16.12
N GLU A 322 -20.59 -54.60 15.97
CA GLU A 322 -19.74 -54.17 17.09
C GLU A 322 -20.55 -53.42 18.15
N THR A 323 -21.22 -52.34 17.75
CA THR A 323 -22.01 -51.47 18.65
C THR A 323 -23.19 -52.26 19.28
N TYR A 324 -23.81 -53.15 18.53
CA TYR A 324 -24.91 -53.96 19.02
C TYR A 324 -24.44 -55.01 20.03
N VAL A 325 -23.33 -55.70 19.77
CA VAL A 325 -22.72 -56.66 20.71
C VAL A 325 -22.24 -55.97 21.98
N GLU A 326 -21.68 -54.75 21.87
CA GLU A 326 -21.29 -53.93 23.03
C GLU A 326 -22.51 -53.59 23.91
N ALA A 327 -23.63 -53.21 23.33
CA ALA A 327 -24.86 -52.95 24.05
C ALA A 327 -25.42 -54.19 24.74
N LEU A 328 -25.48 -55.35 24.02
CA LEU A 328 -25.96 -56.60 24.55
C LEU A 328 -25.12 -57.11 25.71
N LYS A 329 -23.78 -57.08 25.63
CA LYS A 329 -22.91 -57.53 26.71
C LYS A 329 -23.17 -56.76 28.00
N ASN A 330 -23.32 -55.43 27.91
CA ASN A 330 -23.57 -54.56 29.07
C ASN A 330 -24.97 -54.79 29.64
N PHE A 331 -26.00 -54.90 28.80
CA PHE A 331 -27.37 -55.19 29.22
C PHE A 331 -27.50 -56.56 29.91
N GLU A 332 -26.94 -57.61 29.33
CA GLU A 332 -26.99 -58.97 29.92
C GLU A 332 -26.20 -59.06 31.21
N PHE A 333 -25.12 -58.31 31.34
CA PHE A 333 -24.35 -58.19 32.57
C PHE A 333 -25.19 -57.49 33.69
N ALA A 334 -25.82 -56.37 33.39
CA ALA A 334 -26.68 -55.65 34.30
C ALA A 334 -27.93 -56.50 34.72
N LYS A 335 -28.46 -57.30 33.77
CA LYS A 335 -29.57 -58.22 34.04
C LYS A 335 -29.17 -59.42 34.89
N GLY A 336 -27.87 -59.61 35.17
CA GLY A 336 -27.37 -60.76 35.92
C GLY A 336 -27.23 -62.03 35.06
N SER A 337 -27.46 -61.98 33.78
CA SER A 337 -27.34 -63.09 32.84
C SER A 337 -25.90 -63.35 32.40
N TYR A 338 -25.00 -63.63 33.33
CA TYR A 338 -23.55 -63.65 33.16
C TYR A 338 -23.07 -64.59 32.07
N GLY A 339 -23.75 -65.75 31.81
CA GLY A 339 -23.45 -66.65 30.72
C GLY A 339 -23.63 -66.01 29.33
N ARG A 340 -24.68 -65.22 29.14
CA ARG A 340 -24.90 -64.46 27.91
C ARG A 340 -23.94 -63.28 27.80
N ALA A 341 -23.73 -62.57 28.89
CA ALA A 341 -22.74 -61.49 28.97
C ALA A 341 -21.34 -61.96 28.58
N LEU A 342 -20.94 -63.17 29.06
CA LEU A 342 -19.66 -63.77 28.70
C LEU A 342 -19.53 -64.06 27.20
N ARG A 343 -20.60 -64.61 26.59
CA ARG A 343 -20.62 -64.85 25.16
C ARG A 343 -20.42 -63.59 24.34
N TYR A 344 -21.22 -62.56 24.61
CA TYR A 344 -21.11 -61.29 23.92
C TYR A 344 -19.83 -60.55 24.25
N GLY A 345 -19.32 -60.66 25.48
CA GLY A 345 -18.04 -60.06 25.87
C GLY A 345 -16.85 -60.66 25.10
N LYS A 346 -16.86 -62.00 24.88
CA LYS A 346 -15.84 -62.65 24.05
C LYS A 346 -15.93 -62.25 22.58
N GLU A 347 -17.14 -62.20 22.03
CA GLU A 347 -17.38 -61.74 20.66
C GLU A 347 -16.88 -60.30 20.48
N HIS A 348 -17.19 -59.42 21.41
CA HIS A 348 -16.70 -58.02 21.39
C HIS A 348 -15.18 -57.95 21.45
N LEU A 349 -14.52 -58.69 22.37
CA LEU A 349 -13.08 -58.72 22.47
C LEU A 349 -12.42 -59.19 21.14
N GLU A 350 -13.01 -60.15 20.44
CA GLU A 350 -12.51 -60.67 19.18
C GLU A 350 -12.61 -59.62 18.05
N ILE A 351 -13.74 -58.89 18.00
CA ILE A 351 -13.94 -57.77 17.07
C ILE A 351 -12.87 -56.69 17.31
N GLU A 352 -12.68 -56.25 18.58
CA GLU A 352 -11.74 -55.19 18.90
C GLU A 352 -10.28 -55.59 18.65
N ARG A 353 -9.90 -56.83 18.91
CA ARG A 353 -8.55 -57.32 18.60
C ARG A 353 -8.29 -57.36 17.10
N SER A 354 -9.26 -57.71 16.29
CA SER A 354 -9.12 -57.75 14.84
C SER A 354 -8.95 -56.34 14.25
N GLY A 355 -9.50 -55.33 14.92
CA GLY A 355 -9.40 -53.89 14.55
C GLY A 355 -8.17 -53.18 15.11
N SER A 356 -7.31 -53.84 15.92
CA SER A 356 -6.16 -53.20 16.63
C SER A 356 -6.55 -52.02 17.55
N HIS A 357 -7.73 -52.10 18.15
CA HIS A 357 -8.29 -51.04 18.99
C HIS A 357 -7.87 -51.24 20.48
N TYR A 358 -6.69 -50.83 20.86
CA TYR A 358 -6.11 -51.10 22.18
C TYR A 358 -6.90 -50.58 23.37
N GLU A 359 -7.57 -49.42 23.29
CA GLU A 359 -8.43 -48.89 24.36
C GLU A 359 -9.68 -49.75 24.55
N GLU A 360 -10.32 -50.14 23.45
CA GLU A 360 -11.50 -51.01 23.43
C GLU A 360 -11.15 -52.46 23.84
N VAL A 361 -9.97 -52.96 23.47
CA VAL A 361 -9.44 -54.25 23.99
C VAL A 361 -9.24 -54.19 25.50
N GLN A 362 -8.69 -53.09 26.03
CA GLN A 362 -8.56 -52.84 27.47
C GLN A 362 -9.91 -52.94 28.19
N GLU A 363 -10.93 -52.20 27.71
CA GLU A 363 -12.27 -52.19 28.29
C GLU A 363 -12.94 -53.58 28.17
N ALA A 364 -12.74 -54.33 27.07
CA ALA A 364 -13.27 -55.66 26.88
C ALA A 364 -12.60 -56.69 27.81
N GLU A 365 -11.29 -56.60 28.02
CA GLU A 365 -10.58 -57.43 28.99
C GLU A 365 -11.06 -57.16 30.42
N LYS A 366 -11.27 -55.93 30.81
CA LYS A 366 -11.84 -55.56 32.10
C LYS A 366 -13.26 -56.11 32.27
N PHE A 367 -14.12 -55.93 31.25
CA PHE A 367 -15.47 -56.44 31.28
C PHE A 367 -15.49 -57.97 31.48
N LEU A 368 -14.62 -58.71 30.80
CA LEU A 368 -14.52 -60.16 30.97
C LEU A 368 -14.01 -60.54 32.38
N ALA A 369 -13.09 -59.82 32.95
CA ALA A 369 -12.66 -60.00 34.32
C ALA A 369 -13.84 -59.85 35.28
N ASP A 370 -14.64 -58.79 35.15
CA ASP A 370 -15.82 -58.53 35.97
C ASP A 370 -16.89 -59.60 35.82
N VAL A 371 -17.13 -60.10 34.58
CA VAL A 371 -18.07 -61.21 34.32
C VAL A 371 -17.61 -62.48 34.99
N TYR A 372 -16.34 -62.87 34.85
CA TYR A 372 -15.80 -64.07 35.46
C TYR A 372 -15.79 -63.99 36.98
N GLU A 373 -15.56 -62.80 37.56
CA GLU A 373 -15.66 -62.59 39.00
C GLU A 373 -17.09 -62.83 39.49
N ARG A 374 -18.09 -62.29 38.82
CA ARG A 374 -19.51 -62.52 39.14
C ARG A 374 -19.94 -63.98 38.97
N MET A 375 -19.29 -64.74 38.08
CA MET A 375 -19.51 -66.19 37.92
C MET A 375 -18.73 -67.04 38.92
N GLY A 376 -17.92 -66.44 39.79
CA GLY A 376 -17.09 -67.17 40.76
C GLY A 376 -15.81 -67.76 40.24
N ASN A 377 -15.49 -67.54 38.94
CA ASN A 377 -14.27 -68.10 38.32
C ASN A 377 -13.08 -67.12 38.51
N LYS A 378 -12.48 -67.18 39.72
CA LYS A 378 -11.40 -66.29 40.12
C LYS A 378 -10.14 -66.41 39.27
N SER A 379 -9.82 -67.60 38.72
CA SER A 379 -8.65 -67.79 37.86
C SER A 379 -8.79 -67.01 36.56
N ALA A 380 -9.90 -67.23 35.83
CA ALA A 380 -10.16 -66.51 34.58
C ALA A 380 -10.32 -64.99 34.81
N ALA A 381 -10.95 -64.59 35.89
CA ALA A 381 -11.07 -63.17 36.27
C ALA A 381 -9.67 -62.52 36.43
N TYR A 382 -8.76 -63.18 37.14
CA TYR A 382 -7.40 -62.72 37.33
C TYR A 382 -6.61 -62.62 36.00
N ASP A 383 -6.73 -63.65 35.12
CA ASP A 383 -6.04 -63.66 33.84
C ASP A 383 -6.47 -62.48 32.95
N HIS A 384 -7.78 -62.21 32.88
CA HIS A 384 -8.30 -61.04 32.14
C HIS A 384 -7.94 -59.74 32.80
N PHE A 385 -7.99 -59.62 34.14
CA PHE A 385 -7.57 -58.45 34.86
C PHE A 385 -6.10 -58.11 34.69
N LYS A 386 -5.22 -59.12 34.71
CA LYS A 386 -3.79 -58.95 34.42
C LYS A 386 -3.55 -58.36 33.01
N LYS A 387 -4.28 -58.84 32.00
CA LYS A 387 -4.18 -58.28 30.64
C LYS A 387 -4.69 -56.85 30.59
N PHE A 388 -5.80 -56.56 31.26
CA PHE A 388 -6.32 -55.18 31.40
C PHE A 388 -5.27 -54.23 32.00
N GLU A 389 -4.64 -54.62 33.14
CA GLU A 389 -3.63 -53.77 33.79
C GLU A 389 -2.39 -53.59 32.91
N ALA A 390 -1.92 -54.62 32.21
CA ALA A 390 -0.79 -54.49 31.30
C ALA A 390 -1.03 -53.50 30.15
N ILE A 391 -2.24 -53.52 29.58
CA ILE A 391 -2.63 -52.58 28.52
C ILE A 391 -2.79 -51.19 29.09
N LYS A 392 -3.43 -51.04 30.28
CA LYS A 392 -3.64 -49.77 31.00
C LYS A 392 -2.33 -49.08 31.34
N ASP A 393 -1.34 -49.81 31.86
CA ASP A 393 -0.02 -49.28 32.19
C ASP A 393 0.71 -48.79 30.95
N SER A 394 0.62 -49.54 29.84
CA SER A 394 1.18 -49.13 28.56
C SER A 394 0.56 -47.81 28.03
N LEU A 395 -0.78 -47.75 28.03
CA LEU A 395 -1.52 -46.57 27.60
C LEU A 395 -1.31 -45.38 28.53
N GLY A 396 -1.31 -45.57 29.86
CA GLY A 396 -1.10 -44.52 30.86
C GLY A 396 0.27 -43.91 30.78
N ASN A 397 1.33 -44.71 30.53
CA ASN A 397 2.67 -44.23 30.30
C ASN A 397 2.77 -43.42 29.01
N ALA A 398 2.15 -43.89 27.93
CA ALA A 398 2.09 -43.13 26.68
C ALA A 398 1.37 -41.79 26.84
N GLN A 399 0.24 -41.76 27.58
CA GLN A 399 -0.51 -40.52 27.86
C GLN A 399 0.31 -39.53 28.69
N LYS A 400 1.04 -40.00 29.73
CA LYS A 400 1.92 -39.13 30.55
C LYS A 400 3.02 -38.52 29.73
N ILE A 401 3.69 -39.32 28.86
CA ILE A 401 4.75 -38.80 27.97
C ILE A 401 4.18 -37.78 26.99
N LYS A 402 3.02 -38.08 26.39
CA LYS A 402 2.33 -37.15 25.49
C LYS A 402 1.92 -35.85 26.19
N GLY A 403 1.39 -35.95 27.42
CA GLY A 403 1.03 -34.81 28.23
C GLY A 403 2.21 -33.91 28.57
N LEU A 404 3.34 -34.52 28.99
CA LEU A 404 4.56 -33.77 29.26
C LEU A 404 5.07 -33.06 28.00
N SER A 405 5.11 -33.76 26.87
CA SER A 405 5.51 -33.18 25.57
C SER A 405 4.57 -32.04 25.17
N TYR A 406 3.28 -32.16 25.39
CA TYR A 406 2.30 -31.09 25.11
C TYR A 406 2.59 -29.83 25.93
N TYR A 407 2.70 -29.96 27.25
CA TYR A 407 2.99 -28.80 28.12
C TYR A 407 4.35 -28.17 27.84
N GLN A 408 5.35 -29.01 27.50
CA GLN A 408 6.65 -28.48 27.07
C GLN A 408 6.51 -27.68 25.76
N THR A 409 5.77 -28.20 24.79
CA THR A 409 5.55 -27.50 23.50
C THR A 409 4.74 -26.24 23.70
N LEU A 410 3.71 -26.27 24.56
CA LEU A 410 2.93 -25.09 24.90
C LEU A 410 3.81 -24.02 25.53
N TYR A 411 4.62 -24.38 26.52
CA TYR A 411 5.56 -23.48 27.17
C TYR A 411 6.58 -22.88 26.19
N GLU A 412 7.15 -23.70 25.30
CA GLU A 412 8.09 -23.22 24.27
C GLU A 412 7.39 -22.30 23.25
N THR A 413 6.14 -22.59 22.93
CA THR A 413 5.32 -21.76 22.04
C THR A 413 5.01 -20.42 22.66
N GLU A 414 4.50 -20.41 23.91
CA GLU A 414 4.25 -19.16 24.65
C GLU A 414 5.51 -18.31 24.82
N LYS A 415 6.64 -18.96 25.14
CA LYS A 415 7.92 -18.26 25.22
C LYS A 415 8.37 -17.67 23.88
N ARG A 416 8.13 -18.39 22.79
CA ARG A 416 8.45 -17.90 21.45
C ARG A 416 7.50 -16.76 21.04
N ASP A 417 6.22 -16.89 21.32
CA ASP A 417 5.23 -15.85 21.00
C ASP A 417 5.52 -14.57 21.80
N ALA A 418 5.84 -14.69 23.09
CA ALA A 418 6.29 -13.55 23.88
C ALA A 418 7.59 -12.91 23.32
N THR A 419 8.51 -13.75 22.80
CA THR A 419 9.74 -13.25 22.16
C THR A 419 9.43 -12.54 20.84
N ILE A 420 8.50 -13.09 20.04
CA ILE A 420 8.03 -12.47 18.78
C ILE A 420 7.35 -11.14 19.06
N GLU A 421 6.48 -11.09 20.07
CA GLU A 421 5.80 -9.86 20.49
C GLU A 421 6.82 -8.79 20.92
N ALA A 422 7.79 -9.15 21.77
CA ALA A 422 8.87 -8.25 22.15
C ALA A 422 9.71 -7.77 20.96
N GLN A 423 10.01 -8.66 20.01
CA GLN A 423 10.72 -8.28 18.78
C GLN A 423 9.88 -7.37 17.87
N GLN A 424 8.58 -7.57 17.80
CA GLN A 424 7.68 -6.68 17.04
C GLN A 424 7.62 -5.29 17.66
N ASP A 425 7.58 -5.21 19.00
CA ASP A 425 7.64 -3.93 19.72
C ASP A 425 8.98 -3.23 19.49
N ASP A 426 10.10 -3.96 19.54
CA ASP A 426 11.42 -3.42 19.22
C ASP A 426 11.52 -2.91 17.77
N ILE A 427 10.97 -3.66 16.81
CA ILE A 427 10.90 -3.24 15.39
C ILE A 427 10.04 -1.97 15.26
N ALA A 428 8.89 -1.92 15.92
CA ALA A 428 8.02 -0.74 15.89
C ALA A 428 8.72 0.49 16.49
N LEU A 429 9.48 0.32 17.57
CA LEU A 429 10.28 1.36 18.18
C LEU A 429 11.39 1.85 17.24
N LEU A 430 12.15 0.92 16.65
CA LEU A 430 13.20 1.22 15.67
C LEU A 430 12.66 1.92 14.43
N ASP A 431 11.48 1.53 13.94
CA ASP A 431 10.81 2.19 12.82
C ASP A 431 10.38 3.61 13.19
N ALA A 432 9.88 3.83 14.42
CA ALA A 432 9.54 5.16 14.90
C ALA A 432 10.78 6.05 15.03
N GLU A 433 11.88 5.53 15.59
CA GLU A 433 13.17 6.24 15.66
C GLU A 433 13.72 6.57 14.26
N ASN A 434 13.66 5.63 13.33
CA ASN A 434 14.12 5.84 11.96
C ASN A 434 13.27 6.89 11.22
N ARG A 435 11.95 6.90 11.45
CA ARG A 435 11.07 7.96 10.92
C ARG A 435 11.45 9.34 11.46
N LEU A 436 11.72 9.44 12.77
CA LEU A 436 12.18 10.68 13.39
C LEU A 436 13.54 11.11 12.82
N LYS A 437 14.53 10.20 12.73
CA LYS A 437 15.83 10.49 12.12
C LYS A 437 15.69 10.98 10.68
N ASN A 438 14.88 10.30 9.88
CA ASN A 438 14.62 10.69 8.50
C ASN A 438 13.95 12.08 8.41
N GLN A 439 13.01 12.38 9.29
CA GLN A 439 12.43 13.72 9.39
C GLN A 439 13.48 14.77 9.70
N TRP A 440 14.36 14.54 10.69
CA TRP A 440 15.46 15.46 11.02
C TRP A 440 16.44 15.64 9.86
N ILE A 441 16.77 14.59 9.12
CA ILE A 441 17.62 14.68 7.91
C ILE A 441 16.94 15.52 6.83
N VAL A 442 15.66 15.32 6.59
CA VAL A 442 14.89 16.09 5.59
C VAL A 442 14.78 17.56 6.01
N PHE A 443 14.40 17.84 7.26
CA PHE A 443 14.32 19.22 7.76
C PHE A 443 15.69 19.91 7.80
N GLY A 444 16.74 19.19 8.20
CA GLY A 444 18.11 19.69 8.16
C GLY A 444 18.58 19.99 6.73
N GLY A 445 18.28 19.11 5.78
CA GLY A 445 18.54 19.31 4.37
C GLY A 445 17.81 20.52 3.78
N ILE A 446 16.53 20.68 4.09
CA ILE A 446 15.73 21.85 3.69
C ILE A 446 16.32 23.14 4.31
N GLY A 447 16.65 23.09 5.61
CA GLY A 447 17.28 24.24 6.30
C GLY A 447 18.59 24.67 5.67
N LEU A 448 19.46 23.71 5.30
CA LEU A 448 20.71 23.97 4.59
C LEU A 448 20.47 24.58 3.20
N LEU A 449 19.51 24.04 2.44
CA LEU A 449 19.14 24.57 1.12
C LEU A 449 18.58 26.00 1.21
N LEU A 450 17.72 26.28 2.19
CA LEU A 450 17.18 27.61 2.42
C LEU A 450 18.27 28.59 2.85
N SER A 451 19.19 28.17 3.73
CA SER A 451 20.35 29.00 4.15
C SER A 451 21.27 29.27 2.98
N PHE A 452 21.58 28.28 2.16
CA PHE A 452 22.41 28.45 0.96
C PHE A 452 21.72 29.36 -0.07
N GLY A 453 20.43 29.18 -0.30
CA GLY A 453 19.62 30.05 -1.16
C GLY A 453 19.59 31.48 -0.64
N GLY A 454 19.45 31.69 0.67
CA GLY A 454 19.51 32.98 1.32
C GLY A 454 20.86 33.69 1.11
N VAL A 455 21.96 32.96 1.28
CA VAL A 455 23.33 33.49 1.03
C VAL A 455 23.52 33.87 -0.43
N LEU A 456 23.04 33.05 -1.37
CA LEU A 456 23.12 33.37 -2.81
C LEU A 456 22.31 34.62 -3.17
N LEU A 457 21.09 34.73 -2.65
CA LEU A 457 20.25 35.92 -2.87
C LEU A 457 20.88 37.17 -2.27
N PHE A 458 21.44 37.06 -1.06
CA PHE A 458 22.14 38.20 -0.42
C PHE A 458 23.37 38.63 -1.22
N ARG A 459 24.20 37.69 -1.71
CA ARG A 459 25.35 37.98 -2.58
C ARG A 459 24.91 38.56 -3.91
N SER A 460 23.84 38.06 -4.51
CA SER A 460 23.29 38.57 -5.77
C SER A 460 22.82 40.03 -5.63
N ARG A 461 22.06 40.35 -4.57
CA ARG A 461 21.61 41.73 -4.29
C ARG A 461 22.80 42.67 -4.09
N ARG A 462 23.77 42.28 -3.25
CA ARG A 462 24.99 43.11 -3.06
C ARG A 462 25.78 43.29 -4.35
N SER A 463 25.88 42.30 -5.20
CA SER A 463 26.55 42.39 -6.49
C SER A 463 25.80 43.35 -7.44
N ALA A 464 24.47 43.29 -7.47
CA ALA A 464 23.65 44.19 -8.27
C ALA A 464 23.77 45.65 -7.83
N GLU A 465 23.75 45.92 -6.52
CA GLU A 465 23.97 47.28 -5.96
C GLU A 465 25.35 47.83 -6.30
N LYS A 466 26.40 47.01 -6.14
CA LYS A 466 27.77 47.40 -6.52
C LYS A 466 27.87 47.74 -8.01
N LYS A 467 27.28 46.91 -8.90
CA LYS A 467 27.27 47.19 -10.33
C LYS A 467 26.58 48.50 -10.66
N ARG A 468 25.44 48.77 -10.02
CA ARG A 468 24.69 50.00 -10.22
C ARG A 468 25.51 51.21 -9.81
N MET A 469 26.10 51.22 -8.60
CA MET A 469 26.95 52.31 -8.12
C MET A 469 28.19 52.52 -8.99
N MET A 470 28.81 51.43 -9.46
CA MET A 470 29.97 51.50 -10.34
C MET A 470 29.61 52.13 -11.71
N GLN A 471 28.42 51.77 -12.23
CA GLN A 471 27.93 52.30 -13.51
C GLN A 471 27.60 53.79 -13.40
N GLU A 472 27.01 54.25 -12.26
CA GLU A 472 26.75 55.67 -12.01
C GLU A 472 28.04 56.47 -11.89
N ARG A 473 29.03 56.00 -11.15
CA ARG A 473 30.35 56.62 -11.04
C ARG A 473 31.05 56.72 -12.40
N PHE A 474 31.07 55.60 -13.14
CA PHE A 474 31.68 55.58 -14.48
C PHE A 474 31.05 56.63 -15.42
N SER A 475 29.72 56.79 -15.37
CA SER A 475 29.02 57.79 -16.17
C SER A 475 29.42 59.24 -15.81
N GLN A 476 29.54 59.48 -14.50
CA GLN A 476 29.98 60.81 -14.02
C GLN A 476 31.45 61.13 -14.38
N ASP A 477 32.34 60.14 -14.18
CA ASP A 477 33.75 60.28 -14.53
C ASP A 477 33.94 60.49 -16.03
N LEU A 478 33.13 59.83 -16.87
CA LEU A 478 33.15 60.02 -18.33
C LEU A 478 32.78 61.49 -18.71
N ILE A 479 31.73 62.06 -18.08
CA ILE A 479 31.28 63.38 -18.35
C ILE A 479 32.38 64.39 -17.91
N LYS A 480 32.99 64.18 -16.76
CA LYS A 480 34.08 64.98 -16.25
C LYS A 480 35.28 64.98 -17.22
N ALA A 481 35.73 63.78 -17.62
CA ALA A 481 36.82 63.62 -18.58
C ALA A 481 36.51 64.30 -19.93
N GLN A 482 35.25 64.19 -20.40
CA GLN A 482 34.80 64.89 -21.60
C GLN A 482 34.86 66.44 -21.48
N GLU A 483 34.51 67.01 -20.34
CA GLU A 483 34.59 68.48 -20.14
C GLU A 483 36.06 68.88 -20.03
N GLU A 484 36.91 68.18 -19.34
CA GLU A 484 38.33 68.41 -19.28
C GLU A 484 38.96 68.42 -20.65
N GLU A 485 38.61 67.43 -21.49
CA GLU A 485 39.10 67.36 -22.88
C GLU A 485 38.57 68.50 -23.74
N ARG A 486 37.28 68.87 -23.62
CA ARG A 486 36.70 70.02 -24.33
C ARG A 486 37.41 71.28 -23.97
N THR A 487 37.73 71.53 -22.69
CA THR A 487 38.44 72.64 -22.18
C THR A 487 39.87 72.67 -22.73
N ARG A 488 40.56 71.55 -22.75
CA ARG A 488 41.89 71.41 -23.27
C ARG A 488 41.93 71.74 -24.79
N VAL A 489 41.04 71.16 -25.55
CA VAL A 489 40.96 71.39 -27.03
C VAL A 489 40.61 72.89 -27.31
N ALA A 490 39.69 73.48 -26.57
CA ALA A 490 39.32 74.85 -26.76
C ALA A 490 40.51 75.79 -26.53
N ARG A 491 41.31 75.58 -25.46
CA ARG A 491 42.53 76.31 -25.18
C ARG A 491 43.57 76.12 -26.33
N GLU A 492 43.82 74.90 -26.73
CA GLU A 492 44.76 74.67 -27.82
C GLU A 492 44.34 75.31 -29.13
N LEU A 493 43.04 75.33 -29.47
CA LEU A 493 42.52 76.05 -30.63
C LEU A 493 42.70 77.55 -30.50
N HIS A 494 42.41 78.12 -29.35
CA HIS A 494 42.55 79.49 -29.09
C HIS A 494 44.02 79.92 -29.16
N ASP A 495 44.91 79.26 -28.43
CA ASP A 495 46.30 79.68 -28.22
C ASP A 495 47.18 79.35 -29.47
N SER A 496 46.94 78.24 -30.16
CA SER A 496 47.76 77.84 -31.29
C SER A 496 47.19 78.34 -32.63
N VAL A 497 45.96 77.94 -32.94
CA VAL A 497 45.33 78.25 -34.23
C VAL A 497 44.76 79.66 -34.26
N GLY A 498 44.13 80.13 -33.19
CA GLY A 498 43.53 81.41 -33.07
C GLY A 498 44.57 82.56 -33.18
N GLN A 499 45.71 82.42 -32.49
CA GLN A 499 46.79 83.36 -32.57
C GLN A 499 47.41 83.43 -33.97
N LYS A 500 47.58 82.28 -34.65
CA LYS A 500 48.08 82.20 -36.03
C LYS A 500 47.13 82.89 -37.02
N LEU A 501 45.82 82.61 -36.89
CA LEU A 501 44.81 83.24 -37.74
C LEU A 501 44.71 84.76 -37.49
N MET A 502 44.80 85.19 -36.20
CA MET A 502 44.83 86.60 -35.86
C MET A 502 46.01 87.28 -36.50
N LEU A 503 47.22 86.74 -36.49
CA LEU A 503 48.39 87.25 -37.19
C LEU A 503 48.17 87.26 -38.71
N LEU A 504 47.52 86.20 -39.25
CA LEU A 504 47.20 86.16 -40.68
C LEU A 504 46.22 87.27 -41.06
N THR A 505 45.10 87.46 -40.28
CA THR A 505 44.12 88.49 -40.48
C THR A 505 44.78 89.86 -40.41
N LYS A 506 45.73 90.08 -39.51
CA LYS A 506 46.50 91.35 -39.39
C LYS A 506 47.40 91.53 -40.62
N ARG A 507 48.00 90.48 -41.15
CA ARG A 507 48.83 90.55 -42.35
C ARG A 507 48.02 90.78 -43.62
N THR A 508 46.88 90.15 -43.81
CA THR A 508 46.00 90.32 -44.97
C THR A 508 45.43 91.74 -45.01
N LYS A 509 45.06 92.26 -43.86
CA LYS A 509 44.66 93.67 -43.73
C LYS A 509 45.76 94.70 -44.14
N SER A 510 47.02 94.31 -43.97
CA SER A 510 48.17 95.12 -44.39
C SER A 510 48.56 94.95 -45.84
N SER A 511 48.14 93.89 -46.53
CA SER A 511 48.42 93.56 -47.94
C SER A 511 47.45 94.20 -48.94
N GLY A 512 46.31 94.75 -48.46
CA GLY A 512 45.34 95.44 -49.32
C GLY A 512 44.48 94.54 -50.17
N ASP A 513 44.38 93.22 -49.87
CA ASP A 513 43.55 92.23 -50.56
C ASP A 513 42.23 92.02 -49.78
N PRO A 514 41.06 92.53 -50.23
CA PRO A 514 39.79 92.51 -49.51
C PRO A 514 39.22 91.09 -49.36
N ASP A 515 39.47 90.19 -50.36
CA ASP A 515 38.93 88.85 -50.35
C ASP A 515 39.66 87.94 -49.33
N MET A 516 41.00 88.14 -49.25
CA MET A 516 41.81 87.41 -48.24
C MET A 516 41.57 87.93 -46.83
N GLU A 517 41.31 89.24 -46.68
CA GLU A 517 40.94 89.81 -45.38
C GLU A 517 39.60 89.24 -44.88
N THR A 518 38.61 89.22 -45.77
CA THR A 518 37.29 88.66 -45.43
C THR A 518 37.39 87.16 -45.11
N LEU A 519 38.11 86.38 -45.90
CA LEU A 519 38.30 84.93 -45.65
C LEU A 519 39.04 84.71 -44.32
N ALA A 520 40.09 85.42 -44.02
CA ALA A 520 40.83 85.21 -42.79
C ALA A 520 39.99 85.68 -41.57
N GLY A 521 39.22 86.76 -41.71
CA GLY A 521 38.31 87.26 -40.69
C GLY A 521 37.17 86.25 -40.39
N THR A 522 36.54 85.75 -41.47
CA THR A 522 35.44 84.75 -41.28
C THR A 522 35.98 83.43 -40.68
N THR A 523 37.16 82.99 -41.13
CA THR A 523 37.77 81.78 -40.55
C THR A 523 38.16 81.98 -39.08
N LEU A 524 38.65 83.18 -38.70
CA LEU A 524 38.95 83.49 -37.33
C LEU A 524 37.67 83.51 -36.44
N GLU A 525 36.58 84.08 -36.95
CA GLU A 525 35.29 84.05 -36.24
C GLU A 525 34.67 82.66 -36.16
N GLU A 526 34.78 81.88 -37.21
CA GLU A 526 34.38 80.48 -37.17
C GLU A 526 35.17 79.70 -36.10
N LEU A 527 36.50 79.84 -36.09
CA LEU A 527 37.33 79.22 -35.05
C LEU A 527 36.92 79.67 -33.63
N ARG A 528 36.68 80.97 -33.47
CA ARG A 528 36.21 81.50 -32.15
C ARG A 528 34.87 80.95 -31.76
N SER A 529 33.97 80.78 -32.71
CA SER A 529 32.65 80.16 -32.47
C SER A 529 32.80 78.69 -32.06
N ILE A 530 33.64 77.92 -32.73
CA ILE A 530 33.96 76.56 -32.39
C ILE A 530 34.58 76.44 -31.00
N SER A 531 35.57 77.30 -30.71
CA SER A 531 36.23 77.37 -29.38
C SER A 531 35.25 77.75 -28.25
N ARG A 532 34.37 78.75 -28.47
CA ARG A 532 33.31 79.10 -27.54
C ARG A 532 32.29 77.94 -27.33
N GLY A 533 32.00 77.21 -28.38
CA GLY A 533 31.14 76.02 -28.31
C GLY A 533 31.76 74.90 -27.47
N LEU A 534 33.08 74.72 -27.55
CA LEU A 534 33.82 73.71 -26.80
C LEU A 534 34.03 74.17 -25.33
N HIS A 535 34.36 75.42 -25.07
CA HIS A 535 34.54 75.96 -23.71
C HIS A 535 34.03 77.41 -23.63
N PRO A 536 32.97 77.64 -22.79
CA PRO A 536 32.37 78.98 -22.71
C PRO A 536 33.22 79.89 -21.85
N ALA A 537 34.20 80.58 -22.46
CA ALA A 537 35.03 81.58 -21.80
C ALA A 537 34.20 82.75 -21.16
N ALA A 538 32.98 82.95 -21.67
CA ALA A 538 32.00 83.83 -21.08
C ALA A 538 31.59 83.43 -19.67
N LEU A 539 31.48 82.13 -19.42
CA LEU A 539 31.11 81.59 -18.11
C LEU A 539 32.14 81.97 -17.02
N GLU A 540 33.44 81.89 -17.35
CA GLU A 540 34.51 82.21 -16.42
C GLU A 540 34.66 83.71 -16.19
N ARG A 541 34.34 84.55 -17.19
CA ARG A 541 34.55 85.99 -17.14
C ARG A 541 33.34 86.77 -16.74
N LEU A 542 32.16 86.34 -17.04
CA LEU A 542 30.91 87.09 -16.90
C LEU A 542 29.87 86.46 -15.96
N GLY A 543 30.16 85.28 -15.45
CA GLY A 543 29.22 84.50 -14.68
C GLY A 543 28.21 83.69 -15.53
N VAL A 544 27.43 82.75 -14.89
CA VAL A 544 26.52 81.85 -15.59
C VAL A 544 25.30 82.58 -16.17
N THR A 545 24.80 83.58 -15.49
CA THR A 545 23.67 84.41 -15.95
C THR A 545 23.96 85.04 -17.30
N ARG A 546 25.01 85.85 -17.39
CA ARG A 546 25.40 86.52 -18.63
C ARG A 546 25.92 85.56 -19.71
N ALA A 547 26.51 84.42 -19.32
CA ALA A 547 26.93 83.41 -20.28
C ALA A 547 25.72 82.78 -20.98
N ILE A 548 24.65 82.50 -20.25
CA ILE A 548 23.40 81.94 -20.82
C ILE A 548 22.69 83.02 -21.64
N GLU A 549 22.59 84.30 -21.18
CA GLU A 549 22.05 85.39 -21.97
C GLU A 549 22.79 85.57 -23.30
N SER A 550 24.12 85.50 -23.25
CA SER A 550 24.96 85.63 -24.46
C SER A 550 24.72 84.42 -25.40
N LEU A 551 24.54 83.18 -24.89
CA LEU A 551 24.25 82.03 -25.67
C LEU A 551 22.88 82.09 -26.35
N VAL A 552 21.84 82.60 -25.63
CA VAL A 552 20.51 82.77 -26.20
C VAL A 552 20.51 83.80 -27.30
N ASN A 553 21.19 84.95 -27.05
CA ASN A 553 21.33 86.05 -28.03
C ASN A 553 22.13 85.61 -29.28
N GLU A 554 23.17 84.77 -29.12
CA GLU A 554 23.94 84.25 -30.24
C GLU A 554 23.05 83.29 -31.10
N VAL A 555 22.20 82.50 -30.48
CA VAL A 555 21.27 81.60 -31.22
C VAL A 555 20.16 82.44 -31.88
N ASP A 556 19.62 83.45 -31.23
CA ASP A 556 18.61 84.32 -31.81
C ASP A 556 19.14 85.07 -33.04
N ALA A 557 20.35 85.63 -32.94
CA ALA A 557 20.98 86.34 -34.06
C ALA A 557 21.34 85.49 -35.27
N ASN A 558 21.58 84.22 -35.04
CA ASN A 558 22.06 83.26 -36.10
C ASN A 558 20.99 82.25 -36.62
N THR A 559 19.75 82.37 -36.12
CA THR A 559 18.66 81.49 -36.53
C THR A 559 17.37 82.22 -36.82
N PRO A 560 16.46 81.71 -37.59
CA PRO A 560 15.14 82.32 -37.86
C PRO A 560 14.17 82.16 -36.71
N ILE A 561 14.58 81.67 -35.53
CA ILE A 561 13.74 81.42 -34.35
C ILE A 561 13.76 82.70 -33.50
N PHE A 562 12.56 83.22 -33.21
CA PHE A 562 12.43 84.34 -32.27
C PHE A 562 12.55 83.91 -30.84
N PHE A 563 13.55 84.47 -30.11
CA PHE A 563 13.77 84.13 -28.70
C PHE A 563 13.28 85.24 -27.77
N THR A 564 12.67 84.79 -26.68
CA THR A 564 12.47 85.65 -25.48
C THR A 564 13.25 85.05 -24.32
N ASN A 565 13.94 85.89 -23.57
CA ASN A 565 14.66 85.44 -22.38
C ASN A 565 14.27 86.28 -21.17
N GLU A 566 14.11 85.63 -20.05
CA GLU A 566 13.95 86.27 -18.74
C GLU A 566 14.83 85.47 -17.76
N ILE A 567 15.94 86.08 -17.35
CA ILE A 567 16.97 85.38 -16.60
C ILE A 567 17.33 86.15 -15.38
N ASP A 568 16.97 85.62 -14.22
CA ASP A 568 17.38 86.16 -12.93
C ASP A 568 18.91 86.08 -12.73
N ASN A 569 19.45 86.89 -11.90
CA ASN A 569 20.84 86.78 -11.51
C ASN A 569 21.03 85.59 -10.58
N ILE A 570 21.73 84.52 -11.08
CA ILE A 570 21.99 83.26 -10.38
C ILE A 570 23.49 83.06 -10.14
N ASP A 571 24.35 84.01 -10.41
CA ASP A 571 25.81 83.84 -10.34
C ASP A 571 26.31 83.50 -8.94
N ASP A 572 25.73 84.09 -7.90
CA ASP A 572 26.09 83.79 -6.50
C ASP A 572 25.35 82.57 -5.91
N ALA A 573 24.45 81.99 -6.65
CA ALA A 573 23.57 80.89 -6.16
C ALA A 573 24.08 79.53 -6.50
N ILE A 574 24.93 79.38 -7.54
CA ILE A 574 25.42 78.04 -8.02
C ILE A 574 26.95 78.05 -8.04
N PRO A 575 27.63 77.02 -7.51
CA PRO A 575 29.09 76.87 -7.62
C PRO A 575 29.54 76.81 -9.08
N THR A 576 30.73 77.34 -9.38
CA THR A 576 31.26 77.45 -10.76
C THR A 576 31.28 76.07 -11.50
N THR A 577 31.57 75.01 -10.81
CA THR A 577 31.55 73.63 -11.40
C THR A 577 30.13 73.17 -11.79
N GLU A 578 29.17 73.57 -11.01
CA GLU A 578 27.75 73.23 -11.27
C GLU A 578 27.18 74.21 -12.33
N ALA A 579 27.59 75.47 -12.33
CA ALA A 579 27.23 76.45 -13.36
C ALA A 579 27.58 76.03 -14.77
N LEU A 580 28.70 75.33 -14.97
CA LEU A 580 29.08 74.75 -16.24
C LEU A 580 28.06 73.66 -16.69
N HIS A 581 27.58 72.79 -15.79
CA HIS A 581 26.60 71.80 -16.12
C HIS A 581 25.24 72.43 -16.49
N LEU A 582 24.79 73.41 -15.79
CA LEU A 582 23.59 74.19 -16.16
C LEU A 582 23.75 74.80 -17.56
N TYR A 583 24.87 75.54 -17.80
CA TYR A 583 25.15 76.11 -19.12
C TYR A 583 25.12 75.04 -20.23
N ARG A 584 25.72 73.86 -20.01
CA ARG A 584 25.70 72.72 -20.96
C ARG A 584 24.31 72.17 -21.20
N ILE A 585 23.46 72.12 -20.16
CA ILE A 585 22.07 71.70 -20.34
C ILE A 585 21.33 72.65 -21.25
N VAL A 586 21.45 73.97 -20.96
CA VAL A 586 20.83 75.01 -21.80
C VAL A 586 21.36 74.92 -23.23
N GLN A 587 22.70 74.88 -23.42
CA GLN A 587 23.34 74.75 -24.72
C GLN A 587 22.83 73.54 -25.53
N GLU A 588 22.71 72.34 -24.89
CA GLU A 588 22.24 71.16 -25.56
C GLU A 588 20.76 71.24 -25.92
N VAL A 589 19.92 71.79 -25.04
CA VAL A 589 18.50 72.04 -25.32
C VAL A 589 18.32 72.98 -26.49
N LEU A 590 19.06 74.15 -26.50
CA LEU A 590 19.03 75.11 -27.60
C LEU A 590 19.56 74.49 -28.93
N SER A 591 20.65 73.70 -28.86
CA SER A 591 21.18 73.00 -30.01
C SER A 591 20.19 71.98 -30.60
N ASN A 592 19.50 71.24 -29.71
CA ASN A 592 18.44 70.28 -30.10
C ASN A 592 17.26 71.02 -30.75
N MET A 593 16.89 72.12 -30.23
CA MET A 593 15.83 73.00 -30.76
C MET A 593 16.15 73.44 -32.17
N VAL A 594 17.35 74.02 -32.40
CA VAL A 594 17.78 74.48 -33.68
C VAL A 594 17.89 73.36 -34.72
N LYS A 595 18.40 72.20 -34.30
CA LYS A 595 18.61 71.04 -35.20
C LYS A 595 17.35 70.27 -35.50
N HIS A 596 16.40 70.26 -34.58
CA HIS A 596 15.35 69.27 -34.66
C HIS A 596 13.91 69.74 -34.49
N ALA A 597 13.71 70.98 -33.91
CA ALA A 597 12.38 71.40 -33.53
C ALA A 597 11.57 72.07 -34.66
N GLU A 598 12.26 72.68 -35.65
CA GLU A 598 11.60 73.57 -36.66
C GLU A 598 10.70 74.62 -36.02
N ALA A 599 11.14 75.17 -34.90
CA ALA A 599 10.39 76.10 -34.13
C ALA A 599 10.43 77.51 -34.75
N LYS A 600 9.39 78.32 -34.54
CA LYS A 600 9.34 79.74 -34.94
C LYS A 600 9.62 80.68 -33.80
N ALA A 601 9.35 80.24 -32.58
CA ALA A 601 9.56 80.98 -31.37
C ALA A 601 10.00 80.09 -30.21
N ALA A 602 10.83 80.61 -29.33
CA ALA A 602 11.28 79.90 -28.14
C ALA A 602 11.39 80.88 -26.97
N SER A 603 11.36 80.37 -25.76
CA SER A 603 11.57 81.12 -24.54
C SER A 603 12.54 80.42 -23.61
N VAL A 604 13.38 81.16 -22.97
CA VAL A 604 14.29 80.72 -21.91
C VAL A 604 13.99 81.54 -20.67
N VAL A 605 13.45 80.95 -19.66
CA VAL A 605 13.09 81.59 -18.40
C VAL A 605 13.87 80.93 -17.27
N ILE A 606 14.64 81.68 -16.55
CA ILE A 606 15.41 81.22 -15.39
C ILE A 606 15.05 82.06 -14.21
N GLU A 607 14.35 81.52 -13.26
CA GLU A 607 13.84 82.21 -12.08
C GLU A 607 14.48 81.64 -10.82
N ARG A 608 14.78 82.51 -9.88
CA ARG A 608 15.24 82.11 -8.56
C ARG A 608 14.13 82.28 -7.55
N GLU A 609 13.50 81.19 -7.16
CA GLU A 609 12.43 81.21 -6.18
C GLU A 609 12.85 80.51 -4.88
N GLY A 610 12.94 81.22 -3.80
CA GLY A 610 13.26 80.68 -2.48
C GLY A 610 14.59 79.90 -2.45
N LYS A 611 14.53 78.58 -2.25
CA LYS A 611 15.67 77.66 -2.21
C LYS A 611 15.83 76.82 -3.49
N ALA A 612 15.37 77.33 -4.62
CA ALA A 612 15.54 76.61 -5.90
C ALA A 612 15.73 77.58 -7.06
N ILE A 613 16.40 77.16 -8.12
CA ILE A 613 16.42 77.80 -9.43
C ILE A 613 15.55 76.90 -10.38
N HIS A 614 14.63 77.57 -11.03
CA HIS A 614 13.76 77.00 -12.04
C HIS A 614 14.17 77.47 -13.42
N ALA A 615 14.75 76.59 -14.24
CA ALA A 615 15.04 76.90 -15.62
C ALA A 615 13.99 76.25 -16.52
N THR A 616 13.26 76.99 -17.27
CA THR A 616 12.24 76.52 -18.22
C THR A 616 12.65 77.00 -19.61
N ILE A 617 12.88 76.03 -20.51
CA ILE A 617 13.21 76.27 -21.90
C ILE A 617 12.09 75.63 -22.75
N LYS A 618 11.42 76.48 -23.54
CA LYS A 618 10.24 76.05 -24.30
C LYS A 618 10.35 76.48 -25.75
N ASP A 619 9.94 75.64 -26.65
CA ASP A 619 9.75 75.91 -28.08
C ASP A 619 8.34 75.57 -28.56
N ASN A 620 7.95 76.13 -29.71
CA ASN A 620 6.70 75.90 -30.38
C ASN A 620 6.87 75.06 -31.64
N GLY A 621 7.88 74.18 -31.69
CA GLY A 621 8.21 73.34 -32.83
C GLY A 621 7.38 72.09 -32.97
N LYS A 622 7.86 71.18 -33.79
CA LYS A 622 7.14 69.92 -34.09
C LYS A 622 7.05 68.91 -32.92
N GLY A 623 7.85 69.16 -31.86
CA GLY A 623 7.89 68.26 -30.74
C GLY A 623 8.19 66.78 -31.11
N PHE A 624 8.15 65.91 -30.14
CA PHE A 624 8.35 64.45 -30.29
C PHE A 624 7.63 63.68 -29.21
N LEU A 625 7.42 62.40 -29.45
CA LEU A 625 6.83 61.49 -28.44
C LEU A 625 7.87 61.18 -27.36
N TYR A 626 7.74 61.80 -26.19
CA TYR A 626 8.57 61.51 -25.05
C TYR A 626 7.87 60.60 -24.05
N SER A 627 8.50 59.51 -23.69
CA SER A 627 8.01 58.57 -22.65
C SER A 627 9.13 58.28 -21.68
N GLU A 628 8.92 58.51 -20.39
CA GLU A 628 9.88 58.19 -19.32
C GLU A 628 10.27 56.71 -19.31
N LYS A 629 9.41 55.79 -19.81
CA LYS A 629 9.67 54.35 -19.89
C LYS A 629 10.59 53.97 -21.06
N MET A 630 10.85 54.86 -22.00
CA MET A 630 11.68 54.57 -23.18
C MET A 630 13.18 54.84 -22.99
N ASN A 631 13.64 54.85 -21.77
CA ASN A 631 15.04 55.14 -21.37
C ASN A 631 16.11 54.17 -21.89
N LEU A 632 15.78 53.16 -22.65
CA LEU A 632 16.76 52.17 -23.19
C LEU A 632 17.33 52.59 -24.55
N ASN A 633 16.71 53.53 -25.32
CA ASN A 633 17.14 53.93 -26.66
C ASN A 633 17.24 55.45 -26.83
N THR A 634 17.48 56.23 -25.76
CA THR A 634 17.66 57.65 -25.85
C THR A 634 18.98 58.02 -26.54
N SER A 635 18.94 59.06 -27.39
CA SER A 635 20.15 59.59 -28.02
C SER A 635 21.23 59.96 -27.00
N LEU A 636 22.50 59.98 -27.43
CA LEU A 636 23.63 60.29 -26.55
C LEU A 636 23.42 61.66 -25.83
N GLY A 637 22.87 62.64 -26.56
CA GLY A 637 22.58 63.98 -26.00
C GLY A 637 21.58 63.96 -24.87
N MET A 638 20.49 63.19 -25.02
CA MET A 638 19.48 63.06 -23.94
C MET A 638 20.03 62.35 -22.69
N LYS A 639 20.89 61.33 -22.87
CA LYS A 639 21.58 60.66 -21.74
C LYS A 639 22.49 61.64 -21.01
N THR A 640 23.22 62.40 -21.77
CA THR A 640 24.14 63.45 -21.21
C THR A 640 23.38 64.53 -20.46
N LEU A 641 22.21 64.98 -20.98
CA LEU A 641 21.32 65.89 -20.26
C LEU A 641 20.89 65.37 -18.91
N MET A 642 20.42 64.13 -18.86
CA MET A 642 19.98 63.48 -17.61
C MET A 642 21.13 63.31 -16.61
N GLU A 643 22.30 62.88 -17.04
CA GLU A 643 23.45 62.72 -16.16
C GLU A 643 23.96 64.09 -15.63
N ARG A 644 23.95 65.15 -16.47
CA ARG A 644 24.27 66.52 -16.02
C ARG A 644 23.26 67.05 -15.02
N ALA A 645 21.96 66.73 -15.21
CA ALA A 645 20.92 67.07 -14.24
C ALA A 645 21.15 66.42 -12.89
N LYS A 646 21.59 65.11 -12.91
CA LYS A 646 21.96 64.37 -11.68
C LYS A 646 23.15 64.99 -10.96
N ILE A 647 24.19 65.48 -11.70
CA ILE A 647 25.34 66.14 -11.12
C ILE A 647 24.90 67.43 -10.42
N LEU A 648 23.94 68.17 -10.99
CA LEU A 648 23.32 69.34 -10.40
C LEU A 648 22.34 68.99 -9.25
N HIS A 649 22.20 67.75 -8.86
CA HIS A 649 21.18 67.31 -7.91
C HIS A 649 19.77 67.82 -8.27
N SER A 650 19.53 68.07 -9.56
CA SER A 650 18.34 68.73 -10.08
C SER A 650 17.30 67.71 -10.58
N LYS A 651 16.06 68.14 -10.60
CA LYS A 651 14.96 67.41 -11.21
C LYS A 651 14.73 67.94 -12.63
N LEU A 652 15.05 67.10 -13.65
CA LEU A 652 14.82 67.43 -15.05
C LEU A 652 13.50 66.82 -15.50
N ALA A 653 12.59 67.58 -16.03
CA ALA A 653 11.34 67.16 -16.63
C ALA A 653 11.28 67.64 -18.10
N ILE A 654 10.93 66.72 -19.00
CA ILE A 654 10.79 67.03 -20.42
C ILE A 654 9.33 66.70 -20.81
N ASP A 655 8.62 67.67 -21.28
CA ASP A 655 7.27 67.53 -21.81
C ASP A 655 7.29 67.93 -23.28
N SER A 656 7.00 66.92 -24.12
CA SER A 656 6.98 66.99 -25.57
C SER A 656 5.95 66.10 -26.19
N ALA A 657 5.18 66.62 -27.11
CA ALA A 657 4.25 65.86 -27.90
C ALA A 657 4.28 66.31 -29.37
N PRO A 658 3.99 65.44 -30.34
CA PRO A 658 3.94 65.79 -31.76
C PRO A 658 3.07 67.02 -32.04
N ASN A 659 3.64 68.03 -32.73
CA ASN A 659 3.02 69.32 -33.09
C ASN A 659 2.63 70.23 -31.90
N LYS A 660 3.20 70.02 -30.69
CA LYS A 660 2.95 70.84 -29.51
C LYS A 660 4.21 71.52 -28.97
N GLY A 661 5.35 71.32 -29.66
CA GLY A 661 6.64 71.82 -29.19
C GLY A 661 7.25 71.01 -28.05
N THR A 662 8.29 71.50 -27.47
CA THR A 662 8.97 70.86 -26.33
C THR A 662 9.14 71.88 -25.20
N THR A 663 8.96 71.43 -23.96
CA THR A 663 9.26 72.20 -22.74
C THR A 663 10.21 71.38 -21.87
N VAL A 664 11.37 71.93 -21.60
CA VAL A 664 12.37 71.36 -20.68
C VAL A 664 12.36 72.15 -19.40
N LYS A 665 12.06 71.49 -18.30
CA LYS A 665 12.07 72.14 -16.96
C LYS A 665 13.17 71.54 -16.09
N LEU A 666 13.97 72.30 -15.54
CA LEU A 666 15.03 71.96 -14.60
C LEU A 666 14.82 72.68 -13.27
N THR A 667 14.76 71.95 -12.19
CA THR A 667 14.66 72.50 -10.84
C THR A 667 15.94 72.12 -10.08
N ILE A 668 16.73 73.10 -9.76
CA ILE A 668 18.03 72.98 -9.06
C ILE A 668 17.81 73.36 -7.61
N PRO A 669 17.93 72.52 -6.63
CA PRO A 669 17.85 72.86 -5.22
C PRO A 669 19.09 73.71 -4.83
N LEU A 670 18.89 74.81 -4.14
CA LEU A 670 19.96 75.62 -3.55
C LEU A 670 20.24 75.08 -2.12
N PRO A 671 21.49 75.12 -1.65
CA PRO A 671 21.88 74.62 -0.35
C PRO A 671 21.21 75.29 0.83
#